data_5534e7a21aaecf2e12902ab3e9570a8d
#
_entry.id   5534e7a21aaecf2e12902ab3e9570a8d
#
_cell.length_a   1.000
_cell.length_b   1.000
_cell.length_c   1.000
_cell.angle_alpha   90.00
_cell.angle_beta   90.00
_cell.angle_gamma   90.00
#
_symmetry.space_group_name_H-M   'P 1'
#
loop_
_entity.id
_entity.type
_entity.pdbx_description
1 polymer ?
#
loop_
_entity_poly.entity_id
_entity_poly.type
_entity_poly.pdbx_seq_one_letter_code
_entity_poly.pdbx_strand_id
1 'polypeptide(L)'
;SLEDFASGHEYFGLHLSNNQWIIREWAPNATAIYLIGDMTDWQEQNAFSLERINDQGVWEVRLDTGRMNHGEQFRGRMHWAGGSGDRIPAYARRVVQDPETLIFNAQVWRPTEPYHWQCPDFRRRDEAIFIYEAHVGIAQEEAKVGTYRECCDNIIPRIVASGYNTLQLMAITEHPYYGSFGYHVSSFFAASSRFGTPEDLKALIDNAHAAGVAVIIDIVHSHAVSNQVEGLSHFDGTPYLYFHDGPRGHHVAWDSRCFDYGKLQVVHFLLSNCRYWLDEFKVDGFRFDGITSMLYTHHGLGTAFTSYADYFNDDVDEDALTYLTLANRLVHAIRPDAISIAEDISGMPGLALPVSKGGCGFDYRFAMGVPDYWIKLLKDTRDDDWHMDGLWYELTNHRQEEKTISYAESHDQALVGDNTINFHLIDAYMYAHMTIDDDNLTVDRGLALHKMIRCITMATAANGYLNFIGNEFGHPEWIDFPRQGNSWSYHHARRQWRLVDDTNLKYRFLYHFDKAMIRLAKHVKLLEQPDIRLLGEHSEDKIIVFERAGLVFVFNFHPTQSYSDYPIKAKAGRYQMILDSDAIEFGGHGRLVPNQEHFTLTSSSQPAGQAWLNIYLPNRAGIVLQPVQKDGSKSSSTA
;
A
#
# COMPACT_ATOMS: atom_id res chain seq x y z
N SER A 1 1.89 27.27 15.01
CA SER A 1 2.68 26.15 14.44
C SER A 1 1.92 25.51 13.28
N LEU A 2 2.58 24.61 12.53
CA LEU A 2 1.93 23.83 11.48
C LEU A 2 0.87 22.88 12.07
N GLU A 3 1.14 22.34 13.24
CA GLU A 3 0.19 21.50 14.00
C GLU A 3 -1.06 22.28 14.41
N ASP A 4 -0.90 23.53 14.89
CA ASP A 4 -2.04 24.38 15.22
C ASP A 4 -2.88 24.71 13.97
N PHE A 5 -2.21 24.92 12.84
CA PHE A 5 -2.89 25.14 11.57
C PHE A 5 -3.68 23.90 11.12
N ALA A 6 -3.15 22.70 11.33
CA ALA A 6 -3.77 21.43 10.93
C ALA A 6 -4.84 20.93 11.93
N SER A 7 -5.62 21.81 12.55
CA SER A 7 -6.62 21.50 13.59
C SER A 7 -8.07 21.69 13.15
N GLY A 8 -8.32 21.77 11.84
CA GLY A 8 -9.67 22.01 11.30
C GLY A 8 -10.72 20.99 11.77
N HIS A 9 -10.31 19.73 11.94
CA HIS A 9 -11.18 18.66 12.45
C HIS A 9 -11.58 18.85 13.94
N GLU A 10 -10.89 19.69 14.70
CA GLU A 10 -11.23 20.05 16.08
C GLU A 10 -12.22 21.23 16.12
N TYR A 11 -12.35 21.97 15.01
CA TYR A 11 -13.18 23.15 14.90
C TYR A 11 -14.42 22.94 14.02
N PHE A 12 -14.26 22.41 12.81
CA PHE A 12 -15.35 22.14 11.87
C PHE A 12 -16.00 20.77 12.11
N GLY A 13 -17.22 20.60 11.58
CA GLY A 13 -18.03 19.40 11.79
C GLY A 13 -18.83 19.46 13.08
N LEU A 14 -19.28 18.31 13.54
CA LEU A 14 -20.13 18.16 14.74
C LEU A 14 -19.28 17.90 15.98
N HIS A 15 -19.40 18.77 16.98
CA HIS A 15 -18.70 18.66 18.26
C HIS A 15 -19.67 18.78 19.43
N LEU A 16 -19.34 18.11 20.54
CA LEU A 16 -19.97 18.30 21.81
C LEU A 16 -19.05 19.09 22.73
N SER A 17 -19.48 20.27 23.15
CA SER A 17 -18.72 21.15 24.07
C SER A 17 -19.67 21.85 25.02
N ASN A 18 -19.31 21.91 26.30
CA ASN A 18 -20.11 22.61 27.35
C ASN A 18 -21.60 22.24 27.34
N ASN A 19 -21.89 20.93 27.18
CA ASN A 19 -23.27 20.41 27.12
C ASN A 19 -24.10 20.95 25.94
N GLN A 20 -23.45 21.32 24.86
CA GLN A 20 -24.08 21.73 23.60
C GLN A 20 -23.45 21.04 22.41
N TRP A 21 -24.26 20.66 21.44
CA TRP A 21 -23.80 20.34 20.10
C TRP A 21 -23.46 21.60 19.35
N ILE A 22 -22.27 21.65 18.74
CA ILE A 22 -21.81 22.72 17.89
C ILE A 22 -21.49 22.14 16.54
N ILE A 23 -22.13 22.68 15.50
CA ILE A 23 -21.81 22.33 14.11
C ILE A 23 -21.26 23.56 13.42
N ARG A 24 -20.10 23.40 12.78
CA ARG A 24 -19.51 24.42 11.92
C ARG A 24 -19.23 23.90 10.54
N GLU A 25 -19.51 24.75 9.55
CA GLU A 25 -19.27 24.43 8.14
C GLU A 25 -18.69 25.63 7.40
N TRP A 26 -17.83 25.37 6.41
CA TRP A 26 -17.27 26.39 5.54
C TRP A 26 -17.99 26.36 4.19
N ALA A 27 -18.78 27.40 3.92
CA ALA A 27 -19.59 27.55 2.71
C ALA A 27 -19.77 29.02 2.35
N PRO A 28 -18.76 29.70 1.81
CA PRO A 28 -18.80 31.17 1.59
C PRO A 28 -19.87 31.63 0.60
N ASN A 29 -20.26 30.80 -0.37
CA ASN A 29 -21.28 31.10 -1.36
C ASN A 29 -22.70 30.76 -0.89
N ALA A 30 -22.86 30.08 0.23
CA ALA A 30 -24.17 29.77 0.79
C ALA A 30 -24.89 31.03 1.25
N THR A 31 -26.20 31.10 1.05
CA THR A 31 -27.09 32.15 1.52
C THR A 31 -27.90 31.78 2.76
N ALA A 32 -28.09 30.45 2.98
CA ALA A 32 -28.65 29.89 4.20
C ALA A 32 -28.22 28.43 4.33
N ILE A 33 -28.10 27.92 5.55
CA ILE A 33 -27.83 26.51 5.85
C ILE A 33 -28.74 26.07 6.97
N TYR A 34 -29.41 24.94 6.79
CA TYR A 34 -30.23 24.29 7.80
C TYR A 34 -29.71 22.87 8.06
N LEU A 35 -29.62 22.51 9.32
CA LEU A 35 -29.42 21.12 9.68
C LEU A 35 -30.75 20.37 9.53
N ILE A 36 -30.75 19.32 8.74
CA ILE A 36 -31.92 18.45 8.53
C ILE A 36 -31.53 17.01 8.85
N GLY A 37 -32.46 16.22 9.34
CA GLY A 37 -32.21 14.82 9.69
C GLY A 37 -33.36 14.23 10.50
N ASP A 38 -33.09 13.10 11.15
CA ASP A 38 -34.08 12.39 11.97
C ASP A 38 -34.70 13.30 13.04
N MET A 39 -33.88 14.20 13.62
CA MET A 39 -34.31 15.17 14.63
C MET A 39 -35.22 16.29 14.10
N THR A 40 -35.39 16.43 12.80
CA THR A 40 -36.21 17.47 12.16
C THR A 40 -37.25 16.89 11.20
N ASP A 41 -37.43 15.56 11.17
CA ASP A 41 -38.21 14.88 10.14
C ASP A 41 -37.75 15.26 8.70
N TRP A 42 -36.44 15.53 8.53
CA TRP A 42 -35.81 15.93 7.28
C TRP A 42 -36.36 17.24 6.67
N GLN A 43 -36.91 18.11 7.52
CA GLN A 43 -37.45 19.40 7.15
C GLN A 43 -36.61 20.55 7.71
N GLU A 44 -36.63 21.68 7.04
CA GLU A 44 -36.02 22.92 7.52
C GLU A 44 -36.79 23.45 8.73
N GLN A 45 -36.06 23.74 9.81
CA GLN A 45 -36.61 24.32 11.04
C GLN A 45 -35.70 25.46 11.51
N ASN A 46 -36.25 26.59 11.86
CA ASN A 46 -35.47 27.77 12.31
C ASN A 46 -34.55 27.47 13.51
N ALA A 47 -34.96 26.54 14.39
CA ALA A 47 -34.15 26.11 15.53
C ALA A 47 -32.86 25.38 15.13
N PHE A 48 -32.75 24.92 13.90
CA PHE A 48 -31.61 24.21 13.33
C PHE A 48 -30.94 24.97 12.17
N SER A 49 -31.24 26.27 12.04
CA SER A 49 -30.58 27.18 11.10
C SER A 49 -29.19 27.52 11.58
N LEU A 50 -28.20 27.45 10.70
CA LEU A 50 -26.85 27.94 10.98
C LEU A 50 -26.80 29.43 10.72
N GLU A 51 -26.02 30.13 11.54
CA GLU A 51 -25.71 31.56 11.37
C GLU A 51 -24.31 31.74 10.78
N ARG A 52 -24.17 32.65 9.84
CA ARG A 52 -22.86 33.04 9.29
C ARG A 52 -22.10 33.85 10.31
N ILE A 53 -21.01 33.33 10.85
CA ILE A 53 -20.29 33.92 11.97
C ILE A 53 -19.10 34.81 11.57
N ASN A 54 -18.68 34.75 10.27
CA ASN A 54 -17.61 35.63 9.78
C ASN A 54 -17.70 35.87 8.27
N ASP A 55 -16.88 36.81 7.78
CA ASP A 55 -16.80 37.17 6.35
C ASP A 55 -16.13 36.09 5.48
N GLN A 56 -15.42 35.13 6.08
CA GLN A 56 -14.78 34.01 5.37
C GLN A 56 -15.78 32.92 5.00
N GLY A 57 -17.03 33.02 5.43
CA GLY A 57 -18.09 32.08 5.08
C GLY A 57 -18.17 30.87 6.01
N VAL A 58 -17.79 31.05 7.26
CA VAL A 58 -18.01 30.03 8.30
C VAL A 58 -19.40 30.18 8.87
N TRP A 59 -20.12 29.07 8.95
CA TRP A 59 -21.47 28.96 9.50
C TRP A 59 -21.44 28.12 10.77
N GLU A 60 -22.26 28.48 11.78
CA GLU A 60 -22.36 27.79 13.07
C GLU A 60 -23.81 27.66 13.53
N VAL A 61 -24.15 26.54 14.16
CA VAL A 61 -25.32 26.38 15.01
C VAL A 61 -24.92 25.73 16.33
N ARG A 62 -25.58 26.16 17.41
CA ARG A 62 -25.44 25.58 18.77
C ARG A 62 -26.77 25.03 19.21
N LEU A 63 -26.79 23.76 19.59
CA LEU A 63 -28.00 23.04 20.00
C LEU A 63 -27.79 22.40 21.37
N ASP A 64 -28.83 22.39 22.19
CA ASP A 64 -28.79 21.64 23.44
C ASP A 64 -28.58 20.13 23.16
N THR A 65 -27.90 19.42 24.04
CA THR A 65 -27.54 18.01 23.85
C THR A 65 -28.72 17.09 23.58
N GLY A 66 -29.91 17.40 24.11
CA GLY A 66 -31.13 16.62 23.86
C GLY A 66 -31.74 16.80 22.46
N ARG A 67 -31.16 17.67 21.62
CA ARG A 67 -31.65 17.91 20.26
C ARG A 67 -31.14 16.92 19.23
N MET A 68 -30.03 16.23 19.53
CA MET A 68 -29.45 15.22 18.66
C MET A 68 -28.96 14.03 19.48
N ASN A 69 -29.33 12.82 19.08
CA ASN A 69 -29.00 11.59 19.78
C ASN A 69 -28.01 10.74 18.98
N HIS A 70 -27.27 9.89 19.69
CA HIS A 70 -26.39 8.91 19.06
C HIS A 70 -27.17 8.03 18.06
N GLY A 71 -26.62 7.90 16.86
CA GLY A 71 -27.21 7.07 15.79
C GLY A 71 -28.13 7.84 14.84
N GLU A 72 -28.63 9.03 15.21
CA GLU A 72 -29.45 9.84 14.30
C GLU A 72 -28.65 10.27 13.07
N GLN A 73 -29.30 10.25 11.92
CA GLN A 73 -28.73 10.66 10.66
C GLN A 73 -29.08 12.11 10.33
N PHE A 74 -28.16 12.80 9.66
CA PHE A 74 -28.37 14.21 9.31
C PHE A 74 -27.57 14.63 8.06
N ARG A 75 -28.00 15.79 7.48
CA ARG A 75 -27.31 16.54 6.42
C ARG A 75 -27.42 18.05 6.68
N GLY A 76 -26.61 18.82 5.99
CA GLY A 76 -26.80 20.26 5.85
C GLY A 76 -27.56 20.56 4.56
N ARG A 77 -28.75 21.16 4.65
CA ARG A 77 -29.42 21.74 3.47
C ARG A 77 -28.86 23.12 3.23
N MET A 78 -28.16 23.28 2.12
CA MET A 78 -27.55 24.55 1.73
C MET A 78 -28.38 25.22 0.64
N HIS A 79 -28.57 26.53 0.80
CA HIS A 79 -29.12 27.42 -0.23
C HIS A 79 -28.03 28.33 -0.78
N TRP A 80 -28.07 28.61 -2.05
CA TRP A 80 -27.21 29.56 -2.76
C TRP A 80 -28.01 30.30 -3.83
N ALA A 81 -27.42 31.34 -4.42
CA ALA A 81 -28.10 32.06 -5.49
C ALA A 81 -28.46 31.13 -6.65
N GLY A 82 -29.75 30.90 -6.86
CA GLY A 82 -30.27 30.07 -7.93
C GLY A 82 -30.45 28.58 -7.63
N GLY A 83 -30.24 28.12 -6.38
CA GLY A 83 -30.46 26.72 -6.05
C GLY A 83 -30.31 26.36 -4.58
N SER A 84 -30.48 25.07 -4.34
CA SER A 84 -30.23 24.46 -3.02
C SER A 84 -29.84 22.99 -3.19
N GLY A 85 -29.28 22.41 -2.16
CA GLY A 85 -28.94 20.97 -2.14
C GLY A 85 -28.58 20.48 -0.74
N ASP A 86 -28.80 19.21 -0.51
CA ASP A 86 -28.41 18.54 0.72
C ASP A 86 -26.96 18.07 0.63
N ARG A 87 -26.20 18.32 1.69
CA ARG A 87 -24.76 18.03 1.76
C ARG A 87 -24.42 17.22 3.02
N ILE A 88 -23.55 16.25 2.88
CA ILE A 88 -22.87 15.65 4.03
C ILE A 88 -21.84 16.67 4.51
N PRO A 89 -21.79 17.02 5.80
CA PRO A 89 -20.79 17.95 6.32
C PRO A 89 -19.37 17.54 5.94
N ALA A 90 -18.55 18.50 5.50
CA ALA A 90 -17.21 18.21 4.95
C ALA A 90 -16.28 17.52 5.98
N TYR A 91 -16.47 17.79 7.25
CA TYR A 91 -15.73 17.18 8.35
C TYR A 91 -16.54 16.09 9.09
N ALA A 92 -17.50 15.44 8.44
CA ALA A 92 -18.27 14.35 9.05
C ALA A 92 -17.35 13.19 9.44
N ARG A 93 -17.38 12.77 10.71
CA ARG A 93 -16.54 11.69 11.25
C ARG A 93 -17.17 10.30 11.15
N ARG A 94 -18.48 10.24 10.91
CA ARG A 94 -19.24 9.03 10.67
C ARG A 94 -20.24 9.30 9.57
N VAL A 95 -20.22 8.46 8.55
CA VAL A 95 -21.16 8.50 7.42
C VAL A 95 -21.64 7.08 7.21
N VAL A 96 -22.95 6.90 7.04
CA VAL A 96 -23.59 5.60 6.88
C VAL A 96 -24.50 5.62 5.66
N GLN A 97 -24.65 4.47 5.03
CA GLN A 97 -25.62 4.28 3.94
C GLN A 97 -26.92 3.76 4.51
N ASP A 98 -28.03 4.42 4.20
CA ASP A 98 -29.35 3.90 4.50
C ASP A 98 -29.62 2.65 3.65
N PRO A 99 -30.02 1.52 4.25
CA PRO A 99 -30.15 0.25 3.54
C PRO A 99 -31.32 0.19 2.56
N GLU A 100 -32.34 1.04 2.74
CA GLU A 100 -33.54 1.06 1.89
C GLU A 100 -33.38 2.04 0.72
N THR A 101 -32.91 3.25 1.02
CA THR A 101 -32.76 4.32 0.00
C THR A 101 -31.43 4.33 -0.69
N LEU A 102 -30.42 3.64 -0.12
CA LEU A 102 -29.01 3.64 -0.53
C LEU A 102 -28.34 5.02 -0.48
N ILE A 103 -28.96 5.98 0.19
CA ILE A 103 -28.43 7.33 0.38
C ILE A 103 -27.47 7.33 1.56
N PHE A 104 -26.33 8.01 1.38
CA PHE A 104 -25.37 8.20 2.46
C PHE A 104 -25.71 9.46 3.26
N ASN A 105 -25.67 9.38 4.57
CA ASN A 105 -25.89 10.49 5.49
C ASN A 105 -24.80 10.54 6.56
N ALA A 106 -24.49 11.71 7.05
CA ALA A 106 -23.72 11.83 8.28
C ALA A 106 -24.53 11.25 9.45
N GLN A 107 -23.83 10.66 10.41
CA GLN A 107 -24.47 10.08 11.60
C GLN A 107 -23.86 10.70 12.87
N VAL A 108 -24.72 11.04 13.82
CA VAL A 108 -24.29 11.45 15.16
C VAL A 108 -23.61 10.26 15.82
N TRP A 109 -22.30 10.32 15.98
CA TRP A 109 -21.52 9.23 16.57
C TRP A 109 -20.98 9.64 17.93
N ARG A 110 -21.61 9.11 18.97
CA ARG A 110 -21.26 9.33 20.36
C ARG A 110 -21.47 8.05 21.16
N PRO A 111 -20.51 7.10 21.08
CA PRO A 111 -20.59 5.90 21.89
C PRO A 111 -20.61 6.26 23.39
N THR A 112 -21.25 5.42 24.19
CA THR A 112 -21.39 5.63 25.64
C THR A 112 -20.03 5.70 26.32
N GLU A 113 -19.09 4.90 25.85
CA GLU A 113 -17.70 4.88 26.31
C GLU A 113 -16.75 5.09 25.12
N PRO A 114 -15.72 5.94 25.26
CA PRO A 114 -14.70 6.09 24.24
C PRO A 114 -13.89 4.81 24.12
N TYR A 115 -13.27 4.60 22.95
CA TYR A 115 -12.37 3.47 22.74
C TYR A 115 -11.15 3.56 23.67
N HIS A 116 -10.86 2.47 24.38
CA HIS A 116 -9.71 2.36 25.26
C HIS A 116 -8.58 1.61 24.58
N TRP A 117 -7.53 2.34 24.20
CA TRP A 117 -6.34 1.78 23.55
C TRP A 117 -5.54 0.90 24.52
N GLN A 118 -5.19 -0.32 24.08
CA GLN A 118 -4.28 -1.21 24.80
C GLN A 118 -2.82 -0.81 24.59
N CYS A 119 -2.49 -0.33 23.38
CA CYS A 119 -1.16 0.08 22.97
C CYS A 119 -1.11 1.57 22.58
N PRO A 120 -1.44 2.51 23.51
CA PRO A 120 -1.58 3.94 23.18
C PRO A 120 -0.28 4.58 22.70
N ASP A 121 0.86 4.07 23.16
CA ASP A 121 2.20 4.59 22.92
C ASP A 121 3.03 3.67 21.99
N PHE A 122 2.35 2.88 21.14
CA PHE A 122 3.04 2.02 20.19
C PHE A 122 4.03 2.83 19.34
N ARG A 123 5.22 2.27 19.20
CA ARG A 123 6.26 2.75 18.28
C ARG A 123 6.77 1.56 17.48
N ARG A 124 6.89 1.74 16.16
CA ARG A 124 7.49 0.71 15.33
C ARG A 124 8.96 0.51 15.70
N ARG A 125 9.48 -0.67 15.46
CA ARG A 125 10.92 -0.95 15.62
C ARG A 125 11.69 -0.23 14.50
N ASP A 126 12.91 0.17 14.79
CA ASP A 126 13.86 0.68 13.79
C ASP A 126 14.44 -0.50 13.00
N GLU A 127 13.67 -0.99 12.06
CA GLU A 127 14.00 -2.09 11.15
C GLU A 127 13.42 -1.80 9.76
N ALA A 128 13.95 -2.48 8.75
CA ALA A 128 13.42 -2.37 7.39
C ALA A 128 11.93 -2.75 7.34
N ILE A 129 11.19 -2.10 6.45
CA ILE A 129 9.76 -2.32 6.31
C ILE A 129 9.46 -3.48 5.36
N PHE A 130 8.64 -4.41 5.84
CA PHE A 130 8.04 -5.50 5.08
C PHE A 130 6.53 -5.30 5.14
N ILE A 131 5.97 -4.78 4.05
CA ILE A 131 4.57 -4.34 3.98
C ILE A 131 3.70 -5.49 3.52
N TYR A 132 2.60 -5.70 4.23
CA TYR A 132 1.48 -6.52 3.82
C TYR A 132 0.33 -5.59 3.44
N GLU A 133 0.09 -5.43 2.13
CA GLU A 133 -0.99 -4.61 1.61
C GLU A 133 -2.30 -5.40 1.60
N ALA A 134 -3.38 -4.81 2.10
CA ALA A 134 -4.68 -5.47 2.17
C ALA A 134 -5.85 -4.50 1.99
N HIS A 135 -6.91 -4.98 1.34
CA HIS A 135 -8.22 -4.33 1.31
C HIS A 135 -9.16 -5.06 2.28
N VAL A 136 -9.70 -4.34 3.27
CA VAL A 136 -10.52 -4.94 4.34
C VAL A 136 -11.67 -5.76 3.78
N GLY A 137 -12.38 -5.24 2.80
CA GLY A 137 -13.59 -5.87 2.24
C GLY A 137 -13.35 -7.20 1.54
N ILE A 138 -12.15 -7.44 1.00
CA ILE A 138 -11.81 -8.69 0.30
C ILE A 138 -10.98 -9.65 1.15
N ALA A 139 -10.57 -9.25 2.35
CA ALA A 139 -9.64 -9.99 3.18
C ALA A 139 -10.19 -11.30 3.75
N GLN A 140 -11.46 -11.56 3.62
CA GLN A 140 -12.16 -12.73 4.12
C GLN A 140 -12.55 -13.71 3.00
N GLU A 141 -13.01 -14.92 3.33
CA GLU A 141 -13.28 -16.00 2.37
C GLU A 141 -14.70 -16.01 1.80
N GLU A 142 -15.70 -15.54 2.56
CA GLU A 142 -17.07 -15.53 2.10
C GLU A 142 -17.30 -14.51 0.98
N ALA A 143 -18.24 -14.79 0.07
CA ALA A 143 -18.59 -13.89 -1.02
C ALA A 143 -19.48 -12.73 -0.52
N LYS A 144 -18.88 -11.83 0.28
CA LYS A 144 -19.50 -10.65 0.88
C LYS A 144 -18.44 -9.56 1.11
N VAL A 145 -18.83 -8.40 1.59
CA VAL A 145 -17.91 -7.40 2.11
C VAL A 145 -17.37 -7.87 3.46
N GLY A 146 -16.04 -7.91 3.61
CA GLY A 146 -15.36 -8.18 4.87
C GLY A 146 -15.42 -7.00 5.84
N THR A 147 -15.18 -7.28 7.12
CA THR A 147 -15.26 -6.30 8.19
C THR A 147 -13.90 -6.04 8.84
N TYR A 148 -13.75 -4.90 9.55
CA TYR A 148 -12.58 -4.61 10.38
C TYR A 148 -12.32 -5.73 11.40
N ARG A 149 -13.38 -6.30 11.98
CA ARG A 149 -13.27 -7.41 12.95
C ARG A 149 -12.74 -8.68 12.31
N GLU A 150 -13.28 -9.08 11.17
CA GLU A 150 -12.78 -10.26 10.44
C GLU A 150 -11.33 -10.08 10.01
N CYS A 151 -10.96 -8.88 9.58
CA CYS A 151 -9.56 -8.56 9.26
C CYS A 151 -8.67 -8.67 10.49
N CYS A 152 -9.09 -8.14 11.63
CA CYS A 152 -8.40 -8.24 12.90
C CYS A 152 -8.18 -9.70 13.31
N ASP A 153 -9.24 -10.51 13.32
CA ASP A 153 -9.21 -11.86 13.86
C ASP A 153 -8.49 -12.86 12.95
N ASN A 154 -8.56 -12.67 11.62
CA ASN A 154 -8.07 -13.65 10.66
C ASN A 154 -6.81 -13.22 9.91
N ILE A 155 -6.58 -11.93 9.70
CA ILE A 155 -5.47 -11.46 8.85
C ILE A 155 -4.26 -11.05 9.68
N ILE A 156 -4.43 -10.34 10.79
CA ILE A 156 -3.31 -9.98 11.67
C ILE A 156 -2.48 -11.21 12.06
N PRO A 157 -3.05 -12.35 12.49
CA PRO A 157 -2.26 -13.55 12.78
C PRO A 157 -1.47 -14.09 11.58
N ARG A 158 -2.02 -13.99 10.36
CA ARG A 158 -1.34 -14.42 9.13
C ARG A 158 -0.16 -13.51 8.79
N ILE A 159 -0.32 -12.19 8.93
CA ILE A 159 0.74 -11.20 8.74
C ILE A 159 1.92 -11.49 9.67
N VAL A 160 1.64 -11.69 10.95
CA VAL A 160 2.65 -12.02 11.97
C VAL A 160 3.35 -13.34 11.66
N ALA A 161 2.58 -14.38 11.33
CA ALA A 161 3.12 -15.71 11.00
C ALA A 161 4.00 -15.69 9.75
N SER A 162 3.73 -14.79 8.80
CA SER A 162 4.51 -14.62 7.57
C SER A 162 5.75 -13.73 7.77
N GLY A 163 5.81 -12.98 8.88
CA GLY A 163 6.97 -12.17 9.25
C GLY A 163 6.93 -10.73 8.75
N TYR A 164 5.84 -10.29 8.13
CA TYR A 164 5.64 -8.88 7.77
C TYR A 164 5.46 -8.04 9.04
N ASN A 165 5.90 -6.78 9.00
CA ASN A 165 5.91 -5.89 10.17
C ASN A 165 5.10 -4.60 9.97
N THR A 166 4.51 -4.43 8.80
CA THR A 166 3.68 -3.27 8.47
C THR A 166 2.46 -3.72 7.67
N LEU A 167 1.27 -3.35 8.14
CA LEU A 167 0.01 -3.51 7.41
C LEU A 167 -0.30 -2.21 6.69
N GLN A 168 -0.45 -2.25 5.37
CA GLN A 168 -0.97 -1.15 4.57
C GLN A 168 -2.42 -1.45 4.24
N LEU A 169 -3.34 -0.63 4.75
CA LEU A 169 -4.75 -0.69 4.40
C LEU A 169 -5.01 0.17 3.17
N MET A 170 -5.47 -0.45 2.09
CA MET A 170 -6.01 0.28 0.94
C MET A 170 -7.11 1.22 1.40
N ALA A 171 -7.38 2.29 0.62
CA ALA A 171 -8.23 3.41 1.01
C ALA A 171 -9.50 2.99 1.80
N ILE A 172 -9.52 3.34 3.08
CA ILE A 172 -10.60 3.04 4.03
C ILE A 172 -11.49 4.24 4.35
N THR A 173 -11.19 5.40 3.79
CA THR A 173 -12.04 6.59 3.88
C THR A 173 -13.38 6.34 3.19
N GLU A 174 -14.46 6.97 3.67
CA GLU A 174 -15.80 6.70 3.15
C GLU A 174 -15.93 7.08 1.67
N HIS A 175 -16.54 6.19 0.92
CA HIS A 175 -16.71 6.30 -0.53
C HIS A 175 -18.06 5.70 -0.94
N PRO A 176 -18.78 6.31 -1.91
CA PRO A 176 -20.13 5.86 -2.26
C PRO A 176 -20.15 4.57 -3.07
N TYR A 177 -19.12 4.33 -3.88
CA TYR A 177 -19.05 3.18 -4.79
C TYR A 177 -17.99 2.18 -4.35
N TYR A 178 -18.42 0.97 -3.95
CA TYR A 178 -17.52 -0.09 -3.49
C TYR A 178 -16.50 -0.50 -4.56
N GLY A 179 -16.90 -0.51 -5.83
CA GLY A 179 -16.01 -0.84 -6.95
C GLY A 179 -14.91 0.19 -7.25
N SER A 180 -14.88 1.32 -6.54
CA SER A 180 -13.75 2.25 -6.55
C SER A 180 -12.60 1.81 -5.65
N PHE A 181 -12.74 0.70 -4.94
CA PHE A 181 -11.75 0.17 -3.97
C PHE A 181 -11.45 1.12 -2.81
N GLY A 182 -12.22 2.20 -2.65
CA GLY A 182 -12.00 3.27 -1.70
C GLY A 182 -11.31 4.51 -2.28
N TYR A 183 -10.89 4.49 -3.54
CA TYR A 183 -10.13 5.61 -4.14
C TYR A 183 -11.00 6.75 -4.68
N HIS A 184 -12.34 6.62 -4.72
CA HIS A 184 -13.27 7.72 -4.98
C HIS A 184 -13.87 8.26 -3.68
N VAL A 185 -13.05 8.94 -2.90
CA VAL A 185 -13.40 9.41 -1.56
C VAL A 185 -14.48 10.49 -1.62
N SER A 186 -15.51 10.35 -0.77
CA SER A 186 -16.57 11.33 -0.56
C SER A 186 -16.47 12.04 0.78
N SER A 187 -16.07 11.33 1.85
CA SER A 187 -15.99 11.88 3.20
C SER A 187 -14.64 11.56 3.85
N PHE A 188 -13.75 12.55 3.86
CA PHE A 188 -12.33 12.38 4.20
C PHE A 188 -12.08 12.06 5.68
N PHE A 189 -12.96 12.48 6.58
CA PHE A 189 -12.83 12.27 8.03
C PHE A 189 -13.63 11.07 8.55
N ALA A 190 -14.28 10.32 7.68
CA ALA A 190 -15.06 9.15 8.06
C ALA A 190 -14.37 7.86 7.62
N ALA A 191 -14.16 6.93 8.55
CA ALA A 191 -13.84 5.56 8.21
C ALA A 191 -15.06 4.90 7.53
N SER A 192 -14.84 4.16 6.45
CA SER A 192 -15.93 3.53 5.71
C SER A 192 -16.80 2.66 6.62
N SER A 193 -18.07 3.00 6.67
CA SER A 193 -19.08 2.29 7.47
C SER A 193 -19.39 0.90 6.92
N ARG A 194 -19.02 0.66 5.67
CA ARG A 194 -19.17 -0.63 4.98
C ARG A 194 -18.41 -1.75 5.69
N PHE A 195 -17.32 -1.43 6.35
CA PHE A 195 -16.45 -2.39 7.03
C PHE A 195 -16.70 -2.48 8.54
N GLY A 196 -17.52 -1.61 9.13
CA GLY A 196 -17.81 -1.60 10.55
C GLY A 196 -17.88 -0.21 11.17
N THR A 197 -17.66 -0.16 12.48
CA THR A 197 -17.65 1.09 13.25
C THR A 197 -16.25 1.70 13.34
N PRO A 198 -16.13 2.98 13.71
CA PRO A 198 -14.81 3.57 14.02
C PRO A 198 -14.05 2.81 15.11
N GLU A 199 -14.78 2.29 16.12
CA GLU A 199 -14.20 1.50 17.21
C GLU A 199 -13.68 0.14 16.71
N ASP A 200 -14.31 -0.45 15.69
CA ASP A 200 -13.82 -1.69 15.07
C ASP A 200 -12.51 -1.45 14.32
N LEU A 201 -12.36 -0.31 13.63
CA LEU A 201 -11.10 0.08 13.01
C LEU A 201 -10.01 0.37 14.06
N LYS A 202 -10.37 1.07 15.14
CA LYS A 202 -9.43 1.29 16.26
C LYS A 202 -8.97 -0.04 16.86
N ALA A 203 -9.87 -1.00 17.02
CA ALA A 203 -9.55 -2.34 17.50
C ALA A 203 -8.62 -3.10 16.55
N LEU A 204 -8.82 -2.99 15.23
CA LEU A 204 -7.92 -3.58 14.23
C LEU A 204 -6.50 -3.01 14.38
N ILE A 205 -6.36 -1.69 14.46
CA ILE A 205 -5.06 -1.01 14.61
C ILE A 205 -4.40 -1.38 15.93
N ASP A 206 -5.13 -1.35 17.03
CA ASP A 206 -4.64 -1.65 18.38
C ASP A 206 -4.14 -3.11 18.50
N ASN A 207 -4.87 -4.06 17.92
CA ASN A 207 -4.44 -5.47 17.86
C ASN A 207 -3.22 -5.67 16.97
N ALA A 208 -3.10 -4.94 15.85
CA ALA A 208 -1.89 -4.94 15.03
C ALA A 208 -0.68 -4.43 15.85
N HIS A 209 -0.86 -3.32 16.57
CA HIS A 209 0.15 -2.76 17.48
C HIS A 209 0.56 -3.75 18.57
N ALA A 210 -0.41 -4.41 19.21
CA ALA A 210 -0.14 -5.44 20.23
C ALA A 210 0.68 -6.62 19.68
N ALA A 211 0.53 -6.91 18.38
CA ALA A 211 1.30 -7.91 17.66
C ALA A 211 2.65 -7.39 17.12
N GLY A 212 2.97 -6.12 17.33
CA GLY A 212 4.20 -5.49 16.85
C GLY A 212 4.17 -5.09 15.37
N VAL A 213 2.97 -4.97 14.78
CA VAL A 213 2.75 -4.60 13.38
C VAL A 213 2.30 -3.14 13.31
N ALA A 214 3.04 -2.32 12.57
CA ALA A 214 2.64 -0.94 12.26
C ALA A 214 1.48 -0.94 11.26
N VAL A 215 0.61 0.07 11.33
CA VAL A 215 -0.52 0.22 10.40
C VAL A 215 -0.42 1.55 9.68
N ILE A 216 -0.29 1.50 8.36
CA ILE A 216 -0.41 2.68 7.49
C ILE A 216 -1.68 2.58 6.65
N ILE A 217 -2.20 3.72 6.24
CA ILE A 217 -3.38 3.77 5.38
C ILE A 217 -3.08 4.50 4.08
N ASP A 218 -3.77 4.10 3.03
CA ASP A 218 -3.79 4.85 1.77
C ASP A 218 -4.62 6.12 1.98
N ILE A 219 -4.03 7.26 1.66
CA ILE A 219 -4.68 8.57 1.74
C ILE A 219 -4.79 9.16 0.33
N VAL A 220 -6.03 9.49 -0.06
CA VAL A 220 -6.32 9.98 -1.40
C VAL A 220 -6.50 11.50 -1.34
N HIS A 221 -5.40 12.24 -1.47
CA HIS A 221 -5.41 13.71 -1.53
C HIS A 221 -5.14 14.25 -2.93
N SER A 222 -4.98 13.34 -3.90
CA SER A 222 -4.82 13.68 -5.31
C SER A 222 -6.12 14.12 -5.96
N HIS A 223 -7.26 13.58 -5.51
CA HIS A 223 -8.57 13.86 -6.07
C HIS A 223 -9.70 13.52 -5.09
N ALA A 224 -10.92 13.86 -5.49
CA ALA A 224 -12.16 13.46 -4.81
C ALA A 224 -13.19 12.99 -5.82
N VAL A 225 -14.18 12.23 -5.38
CA VAL A 225 -15.29 11.80 -6.22
C VAL A 225 -16.02 12.99 -6.84
N SER A 226 -16.46 12.87 -8.10
CA SER A 226 -17.21 13.94 -8.80
C SER A 226 -18.67 14.06 -8.33
N ASN A 227 -19.16 13.11 -7.53
CA ASN A 227 -20.50 13.07 -6.98
C ASN A 227 -20.81 14.34 -6.16
N GLN A 228 -21.92 15.01 -6.49
CA GLN A 228 -22.33 16.26 -5.86
C GLN A 228 -23.20 16.06 -4.60
N VAL A 229 -23.77 14.86 -4.42
CA VAL A 229 -24.71 14.55 -3.34
C VAL A 229 -24.00 14.03 -2.11
N GLU A 230 -23.04 13.13 -2.30
CA GLU A 230 -22.25 12.52 -1.21
C GLU A 230 -20.87 13.17 -1.04
N GLY A 231 -20.30 13.79 -2.09
CA GLY A 231 -18.95 14.35 -2.09
C GLY A 231 -18.91 15.86 -1.93
N LEU A 232 -17.69 16.39 -2.11
CA LEU A 232 -17.39 17.82 -1.99
C LEU A 232 -17.64 18.61 -3.29
N SER A 233 -17.99 17.95 -4.39
CA SER A 233 -18.23 18.59 -5.66
C SER A 233 -19.47 19.48 -5.58
N HIS A 234 -19.34 20.75 -5.99
CA HIS A 234 -20.40 21.77 -5.85
C HIS A 234 -20.95 21.93 -4.44
N PHE A 235 -20.09 21.84 -3.42
CA PHE A 235 -20.49 21.78 -2.03
C PHE A 235 -21.32 22.98 -1.58
N ASP A 236 -20.90 24.21 -1.88
CA ASP A 236 -21.62 25.48 -1.61
C ASP A 236 -22.37 26.03 -2.82
N GLY A 237 -22.61 25.19 -3.83
CA GLY A 237 -23.21 25.54 -5.11
C GLY A 237 -22.21 25.97 -6.18
N THR A 238 -20.94 26.21 -5.82
CA THR A 238 -19.87 26.50 -6.77
C THR A 238 -19.06 25.25 -7.10
N PRO A 239 -18.53 25.10 -8.32
CA PRO A 239 -17.69 23.97 -8.68
C PRO A 239 -16.27 24.08 -8.13
N TYR A 240 -15.90 25.22 -7.56
CA TYR A 240 -14.52 25.58 -7.23
C TYR A 240 -14.25 25.81 -5.73
N LEU A 241 -15.14 25.46 -4.82
CA LEU A 241 -14.88 25.67 -3.38
C LEU A 241 -13.59 24.96 -2.95
N TYR A 242 -13.50 23.67 -3.17
CA TYR A 242 -12.32 22.84 -2.84
C TYR A 242 -11.40 22.60 -4.04
N PHE A 243 -11.90 22.77 -5.25
CA PHE A 243 -11.27 22.33 -6.48
C PHE A 243 -10.87 23.51 -7.38
N HIS A 244 -10.03 23.25 -8.35
CA HIS A 244 -9.78 24.21 -9.41
C HIS A 244 -11.06 24.52 -10.19
N ASP A 245 -11.17 25.74 -10.67
CA ASP A 245 -12.25 26.13 -11.58
C ASP A 245 -12.01 25.60 -13.00
N GLY A 246 -13.10 25.40 -13.73
CA GLY A 246 -13.08 24.97 -15.12
C GLY A 246 -12.45 23.57 -15.33
N PRO A 247 -11.84 23.32 -16.50
CA PRO A 247 -11.32 22.01 -16.87
C PRO A 247 -10.23 21.48 -15.94
N ARG A 248 -9.40 22.34 -15.36
CA ARG A 248 -8.35 21.94 -14.41
C ARG A 248 -8.92 21.27 -13.16
N GLY A 249 -10.17 21.58 -12.80
CA GLY A 249 -10.86 20.95 -11.67
C GLY A 249 -11.36 19.53 -11.93
N HIS A 250 -11.13 18.96 -13.11
CA HIS A 250 -11.58 17.63 -13.49
C HIS A 250 -10.43 16.75 -13.94
N HIS A 251 -10.37 15.55 -13.39
CA HIS A 251 -9.42 14.52 -13.83
C HIS A 251 -10.06 13.67 -14.92
N VAL A 252 -9.63 13.87 -16.17
CA VAL A 252 -10.28 13.29 -17.37
C VAL A 252 -10.22 11.76 -17.42
N ALA A 253 -9.22 11.13 -16.82
CA ALA A 253 -9.07 9.68 -16.83
C ALA A 253 -9.83 8.98 -15.68
N TRP A 254 -10.10 9.68 -14.56
CA TRP A 254 -10.68 9.08 -13.36
C TRP A 254 -12.09 9.57 -13.03
N ASP A 255 -12.65 10.44 -13.86
CA ASP A 255 -13.96 11.09 -13.62
C ASP A 255 -14.06 11.63 -12.18
N SER A 256 -13.05 12.38 -11.76
CA SER A 256 -12.92 12.89 -10.40
C SER A 256 -12.59 14.38 -10.37
N ARG A 257 -12.57 14.98 -9.18
CA ARG A 257 -12.29 16.40 -8.96
C ARG A 257 -10.87 16.58 -8.45
N CYS A 258 -10.15 17.59 -9.00
CA CYS A 258 -8.79 17.92 -8.62
C CYS A 258 -8.77 19.09 -7.64
N PHE A 259 -8.18 18.88 -6.46
CA PHE A 259 -8.05 19.90 -5.43
C PHE A 259 -7.22 21.11 -5.89
N ASP A 260 -7.60 22.29 -5.42
CA ASP A 260 -6.83 23.54 -5.59
C ASP A 260 -5.92 23.75 -4.37
N TYR A 261 -4.71 23.24 -4.45
CA TYR A 261 -3.71 23.31 -3.37
C TYR A 261 -3.19 24.74 -3.12
N GLY A 262 -3.49 25.70 -4.01
CA GLY A 262 -3.20 27.11 -3.82
C GLY A 262 -4.13 27.80 -2.83
N LYS A 263 -5.27 27.17 -2.46
CA LYS A 263 -6.21 27.69 -1.48
C LYS A 263 -5.82 27.29 -0.06
N LEU A 264 -5.61 28.29 0.80
CA LEU A 264 -5.24 28.05 2.19
C LEU A 264 -6.24 27.17 2.94
N GLN A 265 -7.55 27.32 2.66
CA GLN A 265 -8.60 26.51 3.26
C GLN A 265 -8.57 25.05 2.82
N VAL A 266 -8.16 24.78 1.58
CA VAL A 266 -7.99 23.43 1.05
C VAL A 266 -6.76 22.77 1.70
N VAL A 267 -5.64 23.49 1.78
CA VAL A 267 -4.45 23.01 2.48
C VAL A 267 -4.76 22.75 3.96
N HIS A 268 -5.51 23.65 4.61
CA HIS A 268 -5.98 23.46 5.98
C HIS A 268 -6.84 22.20 6.14
N PHE A 269 -7.77 21.94 5.21
CA PHE A 269 -8.63 20.76 5.22
C PHE A 269 -7.80 19.46 5.08
N LEU A 270 -6.91 19.40 4.09
CA LEU A 270 -6.09 18.21 3.81
C LEU A 270 -5.04 17.94 4.90
N LEU A 271 -4.38 18.97 5.43
CA LEU A 271 -3.45 18.81 6.55
C LEU A 271 -4.16 18.38 7.83
N SER A 272 -5.35 18.95 8.09
CA SER A 272 -6.19 18.54 9.23
C SER A 272 -6.64 17.08 9.10
N ASN A 273 -6.81 16.59 7.87
CA ASN A 273 -7.13 15.19 7.60
C ASN A 273 -5.96 14.27 7.95
N CYS A 274 -4.72 14.62 7.55
CA CYS A 274 -3.53 13.85 7.98
C CYS A 274 -3.44 13.80 9.51
N ARG A 275 -3.58 14.94 10.20
CA ARG A 275 -3.53 14.98 11.66
C ARG A 275 -4.64 14.16 12.31
N TYR A 276 -5.86 14.24 11.79
CA TYR A 276 -7.01 13.48 12.31
C TYR A 276 -6.75 11.97 12.34
N TRP A 277 -6.24 11.40 11.25
CA TRP A 277 -5.95 9.97 11.20
C TRP A 277 -4.83 9.54 12.15
N LEU A 278 -3.81 10.39 12.34
CA LEU A 278 -2.74 10.14 13.31
C LEU A 278 -3.24 10.22 14.76
N ASP A 279 -4.02 11.25 15.10
CA ASP A 279 -4.46 11.51 16.46
C ASP A 279 -5.61 10.57 16.89
N GLU A 280 -6.65 10.44 16.05
CA GLU A 280 -7.87 9.70 16.37
C GLU A 280 -7.70 8.18 16.22
N PHE A 281 -7.07 7.74 15.13
CA PHE A 281 -6.91 6.32 14.81
C PHE A 281 -5.51 5.77 15.10
N LYS A 282 -4.57 6.62 15.48
CA LYS A 282 -3.19 6.24 15.82
C LYS A 282 -2.49 5.44 14.72
N VAL A 283 -2.82 5.73 13.44
CA VAL A 283 -2.11 5.15 12.32
C VAL A 283 -0.62 5.51 12.34
N ASP A 284 0.22 4.65 11.81
CA ASP A 284 1.68 4.81 11.83
C ASP A 284 2.21 5.53 10.58
N GLY A 285 1.33 6.05 9.75
CA GLY A 285 1.69 6.82 8.58
C GLY A 285 0.76 6.58 7.39
N PHE A 286 1.24 6.98 6.21
CA PHE A 286 0.43 7.05 5.00
C PHE A 286 1.18 6.59 3.76
N ARG A 287 0.43 5.96 2.85
CA ARG A 287 0.76 5.92 1.43
C ARG A 287 -0.10 6.97 0.73
N PHE A 288 0.54 7.96 0.11
CA PHE A 288 -0.14 9.00 -0.66
C PHE A 288 -0.39 8.48 -2.08
N ASP A 289 -1.67 8.39 -2.41
CA ASP A 289 -2.17 7.87 -3.69
C ASP A 289 -2.10 8.91 -4.80
N GLY A 290 -1.72 8.47 -6.02
CA GLY A 290 -1.83 9.27 -7.22
C GLY A 290 -1.00 10.55 -7.24
N ILE A 291 0.20 10.54 -6.66
CA ILE A 291 1.05 11.74 -6.55
C ILE A 291 1.39 12.33 -7.93
N THR A 292 1.65 11.53 -8.94
CA THR A 292 1.91 12.03 -10.31
C THR A 292 0.77 12.91 -10.80
N SER A 293 -0.47 12.55 -10.48
CA SER A 293 -1.66 13.34 -10.85
C SER A 293 -1.72 14.70 -10.13
N MET A 294 -1.12 14.80 -8.94
CA MET A 294 -1.02 16.06 -8.19
C MET A 294 0.10 16.94 -8.72
N LEU A 295 1.25 16.34 -9.04
CA LEU A 295 2.49 17.05 -9.38
C LEU A 295 2.42 17.77 -10.71
N TYR A 296 1.58 17.31 -11.64
CA TYR A 296 1.55 17.83 -13.01
C TYR A 296 0.15 18.22 -13.45
N THR A 297 0.04 19.38 -14.12
CA THR A 297 -1.24 19.88 -14.67
C THR A 297 -1.84 18.96 -15.73
N HIS A 298 -1.00 18.17 -16.41
CA HIS A 298 -1.42 17.13 -17.36
C HIS A 298 -1.65 15.76 -16.68
N HIS A 299 -1.55 15.66 -15.35
CA HIS A 299 -1.77 14.45 -14.56
C HIS A 299 -0.87 13.24 -14.92
N GLY A 300 0.26 13.48 -15.58
CA GLY A 300 1.12 12.41 -16.12
C GLY A 300 0.58 11.71 -17.36
N LEU A 301 -0.58 12.12 -17.88
CA LEU A 301 -1.23 11.46 -19.02
C LEU A 301 -0.53 11.78 -20.34
N GLY A 302 -0.14 10.72 -21.06
CA GLY A 302 0.48 10.85 -22.38
C GLY A 302 1.88 11.46 -22.38
N THR A 303 2.51 11.61 -21.22
CA THR A 303 3.83 12.20 -21.04
C THR A 303 4.86 11.13 -20.69
N ALA A 304 5.98 11.13 -21.42
CA ALA A 304 7.15 10.33 -21.09
C ALA A 304 8.16 11.19 -20.33
N PHE A 305 8.58 10.74 -19.16
CA PHE A 305 9.57 11.41 -18.32
C PHE A 305 10.96 10.84 -18.62
N THR A 306 11.66 11.43 -19.57
CA THR A 306 12.94 10.92 -20.09
C THR A 306 14.12 11.82 -19.79
N SER A 307 13.89 13.07 -19.37
CA SER A 307 14.91 14.05 -19.06
C SER A 307 14.53 14.91 -17.85
N TYR A 308 15.50 15.61 -17.27
CA TYR A 308 15.23 16.57 -16.19
C TYR A 308 14.23 17.68 -16.58
N ALA A 309 14.21 18.06 -17.85
CA ALA A 309 13.27 19.06 -18.35
C ALA A 309 11.81 18.56 -18.30
N ASP A 310 11.58 17.25 -18.36
CA ASP A 310 10.23 16.68 -18.27
C ASP A 310 9.72 16.71 -16.82
N TYR A 311 10.63 16.65 -15.84
CA TYR A 311 10.27 16.70 -14.41
C TYR A 311 10.07 18.11 -13.87
N PHE A 312 10.78 19.11 -14.41
CA PHE A 312 10.86 20.46 -13.84
C PHE A 312 10.58 21.51 -14.92
N ASN A 313 9.33 21.63 -15.33
CA ASN A 313 8.86 22.58 -16.33
C ASN A 313 7.59 23.30 -15.83
N ASP A 314 6.98 24.10 -16.69
CA ASP A 314 5.79 24.90 -16.35
C ASP A 314 4.52 24.05 -16.07
N ASP A 315 4.57 22.74 -16.33
CA ASP A 315 3.44 21.83 -16.02
C ASP A 315 3.46 21.34 -14.56
N VAL A 316 4.52 21.63 -13.81
CA VAL A 316 4.62 21.26 -12.39
C VAL A 316 3.67 22.11 -11.57
N ASP A 317 2.84 21.48 -10.75
CA ASP A 317 2.01 22.15 -9.75
C ASP A 317 2.83 22.41 -8.47
N GLU A 318 3.40 23.63 -8.37
CA GLU A 318 4.21 24.04 -7.22
C GLU A 318 3.40 24.09 -5.91
N ASP A 319 2.10 24.38 -5.98
CA ASP A 319 1.21 24.38 -4.83
C ASP A 319 1.01 22.96 -4.29
N ALA A 320 0.86 21.98 -5.17
CA ALA A 320 0.79 20.57 -4.79
C ALA A 320 2.11 20.08 -4.15
N LEU A 321 3.27 20.43 -4.72
CA LEU A 321 4.57 20.13 -4.11
C LEU A 321 4.71 20.77 -2.72
N THR A 322 4.27 22.01 -2.57
CA THR A 322 4.28 22.72 -1.28
C THR A 322 3.37 22.00 -0.28
N TYR A 323 2.15 21.64 -0.69
CA TYR A 323 1.24 20.88 0.15
C TYR A 323 1.86 19.54 0.62
N LEU A 324 2.41 18.74 -0.28
CA LEU A 324 3.03 17.45 0.05
C LEU A 324 4.21 17.61 1.02
N THR A 325 5.02 18.65 0.81
CA THR A 325 6.12 19.00 1.72
C THR A 325 5.62 19.37 3.12
N LEU A 326 4.55 20.16 3.20
CA LEU A 326 3.90 20.51 4.48
C LEU A 326 3.28 19.28 5.16
N ALA A 327 2.65 18.39 4.39
CA ALA A 327 2.06 17.16 4.89
C ALA A 327 3.13 16.25 5.52
N ASN A 328 4.25 16.02 4.83
CA ASN A 328 5.37 15.23 5.38
C ASN A 328 5.96 15.87 6.65
N ARG A 329 6.14 17.19 6.66
CA ARG A 329 6.62 17.90 7.87
C ARG A 329 5.64 17.78 9.03
N LEU A 330 4.35 17.88 8.78
CA LEU A 330 3.31 17.72 9.79
C LEU A 330 3.30 16.31 10.37
N VAL A 331 3.30 15.31 9.49
CA VAL A 331 3.26 13.89 9.88
C VAL A 331 4.41 13.56 10.81
N HIS A 332 5.64 13.96 10.47
CA HIS A 332 6.83 13.69 11.30
C HIS A 332 6.94 14.60 12.53
N ALA A 333 6.31 15.78 12.54
CA ALA A 333 6.21 16.59 13.75
C ALA A 333 5.32 15.93 14.81
N ILE A 334 4.17 15.38 14.37
CA ILE A 334 3.23 14.67 15.26
C ILE A 334 3.78 13.29 15.65
N ARG A 335 4.31 12.54 14.68
CA ARG A 335 4.80 11.19 14.86
C ARG A 335 6.18 11.01 14.19
N PRO A 336 7.28 11.20 14.92
CA PRO A 336 8.64 11.15 14.34
C PRO A 336 9.03 9.81 13.69
N ASP A 337 8.42 8.70 14.12
CA ASP A 337 8.61 7.35 13.58
C ASP A 337 7.58 6.97 12.51
N ALA A 338 6.77 7.92 12.04
CA ALA A 338 5.80 7.67 10.99
C ALA A 338 6.46 7.20 9.69
N ILE A 339 5.67 6.50 8.88
CA ILE A 339 6.05 6.07 7.53
C ILE A 339 5.26 6.90 6.53
N SER A 340 5.94 7.60 5.64
CA SER A 340 5.31 8.28 4.51
C SER A 340 5.85 7.73 3.19
N ILE A 341 4.93 7.32 2.32
CA ILE A 341 5.25 6.66 1.05
C ILE A 341 4.61 7.43 -0.10
N ALA A 342 5.42 7.76 -1.10
CA ALA A 342 4.96 8.36 -2.34
C ALA A 342 4.62 7.28 -3.38
N GLU A 343 3.38 7.27 -3.85
CA GLU A 343 2.99 6.52 -5.04
C GLU A 343 3.09 7.45 -6.25
N ASP A 344 4.20 7.34 -6.97
CA ASP A 344 4.54 8.20 -8.10
C ASP A 344 5.12 7.39 -9.25
N ILE A 345 4.45 7.39 -10.39
CA ILE A 345 4.89 6.72 -11.62
C ILE A 345 5.80 7.60 -12.48
N SER A 346 5.81 8.92 -12.29
CA SER A 346 6.65 9.82 -13.08
C SER A 346 8.14 9.60 -12.85
N GLY A 347 8.52 9.20 -11.65
CA GLY A 347 9.90 9.10 -11.23
C GLY A 347 10.53 10.46 -10.88
N MET A 348 9.73 11.49 -10.55
CA MET A 348 10.24 12.83 -10.17
C MET A 348 11.34 12.72 -9.12
N PRO A 349 12.54 13.30 -9.38
CA PRO A 349 13.63 13.31 -8.42
C PRO A 349 13.28 14.12 -7.16
N GLY A 350 13.70 13.62 -5.99
CA GLY A 350 13.62 14.38 -4.74
C GLY A 350 12.35 14.14 -3.90
N LEU A 351 11.39 13.35 -4.36
CA LEU A 351 10.19 13.07 -3.56
C LEU A 351 10.55 12.42 -2.21
N ALA A 352 11.41 11.41 -2.22
CA ALA A 352 11.85 10.70 -1.01
C ALA A 352 13.22 11.20 -0.48
N LEU A 353 13.53 12.47 -0.70
CA LEU A 353 14.64 13.16 -0.04
C LEU A 353 14.13 14.00 1.13
N PRO A 354 14.92 14.11 2.21
CA PRO A 354 14.61 15.03 3.31
C PRO A 354 14.44 16.48 2.83
N VAL A 355 13.53 17.21 3.45
CA VAL A 355 13.30 18.64 3.15
C VAL A 355 14.59 19.46 3.34
N SER A 356 15.45 19.11 4.30
CA SER A 356 16.73 19.75 4.54
C SER A 356 17.73 19.59 3.39
N LYS A 357 17.50 18.62 2.48
CA LYS A 357 18.27 18.40 1.26
C LYS A 357 17.56 18.91 -0.01
N GLY A 358 16.49 19.66 0.16
CA GLY A 358 15.69 20.19 -0.96
C GLY A 358 14.63 19.21 -1.50
N GLY A 359 14.36 18.12 -0.81
CA GLY A 359 13.35 17.15 -1.18
C GLY A 359 11.96 17.44 -0.62
N CYS A 360 10.98 16.60 -0.98
CA CYS A 360 9.59 16.70 -0.54
C CYS A 360 9.34 16.09 0.85
N GLY A 361 10.29 15.27 1.35
CA GLY A 361 10.27 14.74 2.72
C GLY A 361 9.56 13.41 2.91
N PHE A 362 9.17 12.71 1.85
CA PHE A 362 8.72 11.32 1.97
C PHE A 362 9.85 10.42 2.48
N ASP A 363 9.50 9.40 3.26
CA ASP A 363 10.46 8.40 3.70
C ASP A 363 10.81 7.42 2.59
N TYR A 364 9.82 7.08 1.77
CA TYR A 364 9.93 6.09 0.71
C TYR A 364 9.14 6.49 -0.52
N ARG A 365 9.53 5.90 -1.64
CA ARG A 365 8.72 5.83 -2.85
C ARG A 365 8.60 4.40 -3.33
N PHE A 366 7.58 4.07 -4.12
CA PHE A 366 7.46 2.77 -4.74
C PHE A 366 8.33 2.63 -5.98
N ALA A 367 8.91 1.44 -6.18
CA ALA A 367 9.61 1.04 -7.40
C ALA A 367 8.60 0.54 -8.45
N MET A 368 7.74 1.42 -8.96
CA MET A 368 6.58 1.06 -9.79
C MET A 368 6.95 0.42 -11.13
N GLY A 369 8.16 0.64 -11.63
CA GLY A 369 8.64 -0.01 -12.85
C GLY A 369 8.88 -1.51 -12.70
N VAL A 370 9.15 -2.01 -11.49
CA VAL A 370 9.47 -3.43 -11.25
C VAL A 370 8.27 -4.34 -11.50
N PRO A 371 7.08 -4.13 -10.90
CA PRO A 371 5.91 -4.96 -11.17
C PRO A 371 5.45 -4.86 -12.63
N ASP A 372 5.48 -3.68 -13.23
CA ASP A 372 5.11 -3.51 -14.65
C ASP A 372 6.05 -4.28 -15.57
N TYR A 373 7.34 -4.30 -15.26
CA TYR A 373 8.32 -5.10 -16.01
C TYR A 373 8.04 -6.59 -15.88
N TRP A 374 7.74 -7.10 -14.66
CA TRP A 374 7.40 -8.51 -14.46
C TRP A 374 6.17 -8.93 -15.26
N ILE A 375 5.07 -8.15 -15.18
CA ILE A 375 3.85 -8.46 -15.93
C ILE A 375 4.12 -8.45 -17.43
N LYS A 376 4.81 -7.43 -17.93
CA LYS A 376 5.19 -7.34 -19.35
C LYS A 376 6.06 -8.52 -19.79
N LEU A 377 7.07 -8.88 -18.98
CA LEU A 377 7.97 -9.99 -19.29
C LEU A 377 7.21 -11.32 -19.38
N LEU A 378 6.31 -11.58 -18.42
CA LEU A 378 5.52 -12.81 -18.37
C LEU A 378 4.47 -12.90 -19.49
N LYS A 379 3.92 -11.77 -19.91
CA LYS A 379 2.88 -11.69 -20.92
C LYS A 379 3.42 -11.74 -22.34
N ASP A 380 4.51 -11.03 -22.58
CA ASP A 380 4.98 -10.75 -23.94
C ASP A 380 6.21 -11.60 -24.35
N THR A 381 6.89 -12.25 -23.39
CA THR A 381 8.19 -12.89 -23.65
C THR A 381 8.23 -14.32 -23.12
N ARG A 382 8.64 -15.26 -23.97
CA ARG A 382 8.85 -16.66 -23.56
C ARG A 382 10.06 -16.77 -22.63
N ASP A 383 10.08 -17.75 -21.73
CA ASP A 383 11.19 -18.00 -20.78
C ASP A 383 12.56 -18.10 -21.49
N ASP A 384 12.58 -18.71 -22.69
CA ASP A 384 13.80 -18.87 -23.50
C ASP A 384 14.39 -17.52 -23.97
N ASP A 385 13.55 -16.49 -24.07
CA ASP A 385 13.89 -15.20 -24.64
C ASP A 385 14.15 -14.12 -23.56
N TRP A 386 14.13 -14.48 -22.27
CA TRP A 386 14.42 -13.53 -21.20
C TRP A 386 15.88 -13.07 -21.24
N HIS A 387 16.09 -11.77 -21.06
CA HIS A 387 17.40 -11.14 -20.99
C HIS A 387 17.76 -10.81 -19.55
N MET A 388 18.84 -11.37 -19.05
CA MET A 388 19.24 -11.23 -17.64
C MET A 388 19.81 -9.85 -17.33
N ASP A 389 20.46 -9.22 -18.28
CA ASP A 389 20.95 -7.84 -18.19
C ASP A 389 19.80 -6.83 -18.04
N GLY A 390 18.76 -6.96 -18.86
CA GLY A 390 17.55 -6.14 -18.77
C GLY A 390 16.82 -6.37 -17.44
N LEU A 391 16.65 -7.62 -17.03
CA LEU A 391 16.04 -7.97 -15.75
C LEU A 391 16.85 -7.39 -14.56
N TRP A 392 18.16 -7.55 -14.57
CA TRP A 392 19.02 -6.97 -13.53
C TRP A 392 18.91 -5.46 -13.45
N TYR A 393 18.92 -4.80 -14.62
CA TYR A 393 18.78 -3.35 -14.70
C TYR A 393 17.45 -2.89 -14.05
N GLU A 394 16.32 -3.47 -14.44
CA GLU A 394 15.00 -3.07 -13.90
C GLU A 394 14.87 -3.32 -12.38
N LEU A 395 15.42 -4.42 -11.90
CA LEU A 395 15.39 -4.76 -10.47
C LEU A 395 16.26 -3.83 -9.61
N THR A 396 17.32 -3.25 -10.19
CA THR A 396 18.31 -2.44 -9.45
C THR A 396 18.32 -0.97 -9.83
N ASN A 397 17.51 -0.58 -10.83
CA ASN A 397 17.41 0.81 -11.28
C ASN A 397 16.59 1.66 -10.29
N HIS A 398 17.25 2.20 -9.29
CA HIS A 398 16.67 3.13 -8.34
C HIS A 398 17.64 4.28 -8.01
N ARG A 399 17.10 5.38 -7.51
CA ARG A 399 17.91 6.51 -7.06
C ARG A 399 18.58 6.16 -5.73
N GLN A 400 19.90 6.25 -5.67
CA GLN A 400 20.68 5.87 -4.48
C GLN A 400 20.35 6.70 -3.23
N GLU A 401 19.94 7.95 -3.42
CA GLU A 401 19.66 8.88 -2.32
C GLU A 401 18.21 8.82 -1.83
N GLU A 402 17.33 8.14 -2.57
CA GLU A 402 15.91 8.01 -2.24
C GLU A 402 15.58 6.57 -1.83
N LYS A 403 14.97 6.39 -0.67
CA LYS A 403 14.55 5.06 -0.22
C LYS A 403 13.38 4.54 -1.06
N THR A 404 13.47 3.28 -1.45
CA THR A 404 12.53 2.65 -2.38
C THR A 404 11.98 1.35 -1.79
N ILE A 405 10.69 1.13 -2.00
CA ILE A 405 10.00 -0.13 -1.70
C ILE A 405 9.79 -0.87 -3.01
N SER A 406 10.29 -2.09 -3.11
CA SER A 406 10.12 -2.95 -4.28
C SER A 406 9.07 -4.03 -4.02
N TYR A 407 8.42 -4.47 -5.08
CA TYR A 407 7.40 -5.53 -5.06
C TYR A 407 7.28 -6.17 -6.43
N ALA A 408 6.84 -7.42 -6.46
CA ALA A 408 6.61 -8.13 -7.72
C ALA A 408 5.23 -7.77 -8.31
N GLU A 409 4.23 -7.60 -7.46
CA GLU A 409 2.90 -7.13 -7.80
C GLU A 409 2.21 -6.51 -6.58
N SER A 410 1.32 -5.54 -6.80
CA SER A 410 0.43 -4.92 -5.80
C SER A 410 -1.03 -5.14 -6.19
N HIS A 411 -1.94 -4.39 -5.57
CA HIS A 411 -3.34 -4.37 -6.00
C HIS A 411 -3.51 -3.88 -7.45
N ASP A 412 -2.67 -2.96 -7.94
CA ASP A 412 -2.80 -2.38 -9.27
C ASP A 412 -2.76 -3.44 -10.37
N GLN A 413 -1.81 -4.38 -10.30
CA GLN A 413 -1.69 -5.46 -11.27
C GLN A 413 -2.83 -6.48 -11.13
N ALA A 414 -3.29 -6.73 -9.91
CA ALA A 414 -4.35 -7.71 -9.64
C ALA A 414 -5.76 -7.19 -9.92
N LEU A 415 -6.00 -5.86 -9.78
CA LEU A 415 -7.32 -5.23 -9.86
C LEU A 415 -7.56 -4.45 -11.15
N VAL A 416 -6.61 -3.62 -11.54
CA VAL A 416 -6.81 -2.55 -12.51
C VAL A 416 -6.06 -2.80 -13.81
N GLY A 417 -4.85 -3.33 -13.72
CA GLY A 417 -3.95 -3.39 -14.87
C GLY A 417 -4.09 -4.66 -15.69
N ASP A 418 -3.98 -5.81 -15.04
CA ASP A 418 -3.90 -7.10 -15.72
C ASP A 418 -4.26 -8.25 -14.75
N ASN A 419 -3.85 -9.47 -15.06
CA ASN A 419 -3.97 -10.62 -14.19
C ASN A 419 -2.76 -10.70 -13.23
N THR A 420 -2.90 -11.48 -12.16
CA THR A 420 -1.80 -11.76 -11.23
C THR A 420 -0.62 -12.47 -11.89
N ILE A 421 0.56 -12.36 -11.31
CA ILE A 421 1.75 -13.12 -11.74
C ILE A 421 1.42 -14.62 -11.83
N ASN A 422 0.74 -15.14 -10.82
CA ASN A 422 0.38 -16.56 -10.80
C ASN A 422 -0.54 -16.94 -11.97
N PHE A 423 -1.47 -16.07 -12.34
CA PHE A 423 -2.34 -16.28 -13.48
C PHE A 423 -1.53 -16.32 -14.79
N HIS A 424 -0.60 -15.38 -15.00
CA HIS A 424 0.28 -15.39 -16.18
C HIS A 424 1.19 -16.61 -16.25
N LEU A 425 1.58 -17.16 -15.11
CA LEU A 425 2.47 -18.32 -15.04
C LEU A 425 1.75 -19.65 -15.29
N ILE A 426 0.55 -19.82 -14.75
CA ILE A 426 -0.15 -21.11 -14.65
C ILE A 426 -1.46 -21.14 -15.43
N ASP A 427 -2.14 -19.97 -15.54
CA ASP A 427 -3.44 -19.83 -16.20
C ASP A 427 -4.50 -20.83 -15.66
N ALA A 428 -5.38 -21.31 -16.49
CA ALA A 428 -6.47 -22.22 -16.13
C ALA A 428 -6.04 -23.53 -15.45
N TYR A 429 -4.77 -23.94 -15.60
CA TYR A 429 -4.22 -25.12 -14.94
C TYR A 429 -4.29 -25.04 -13.40
N MET A 430 -4.27 -23.83 -12.81
CA MET A 430 -4.40 -23.65 -11.37
C MET A 430 -5.77 -24.08 -10.80
N TYR A 431 -6.78 -24.26 -11.64
CA TYR A 431 -8.10 -24.74 -11.19
C TYR A 431 -8.20 -26.26 -11.12
N ALA A 432 -7.35 -26.99 -11.86
CA ALA A 432 -7.45 -28.44 -12.01
C ALA A 432 -6.22 -29.22 -11.52
N HIS A 433 -5.04 -28.57 -11.44
CA HIS A 433 -3.75 -29.27 -11.29
C HIS A 433 -2.94 -28.81 -10.06
N MET A 434 -3.61 -28.28 -9.04
CA MET A 434 -2.95 -27.78 -7.81
C MET A 434 -2.94 -28.78 -6.66
N THR A 435 -3.40 -30.03 -6.86
CA THR A 435 -3.21 -31.08 -5.85
C THR A 435 -1.76 -31.55 -5.80
N ILE A 436 -1.27 -31.90 -4.62
CA ILE A 436 0.15 -32.30 -4.41
C ILE A 436 0.55 -33.54 -5.21
N ASP A 437 -0.40 -34.41 -5.50
CA ASP A 437 -0.17 -35.67 -6.24
C ASP A 437 -0.30 -35.50 -7.76
N ASP A 438 -0.60 -34.31 -8.25
CA ASP A 438 -0.76 -34.05 -9.70
C ASP A 438 0.55 -33.51 -10.28
N ASP A 439 1.15 -34.27 -11.17
CA ASP A 439 2.36 -33.90 -11.89
C ASP A 439 1.99 -33.15 -13.18
N ASN A 440 2.05 -31.80 -13.11
CA ASN A 440 1.78 -30.94 -14.24
C ASN A 440 2.92 -29.96 -14.50
N LEU A 441 3.56 -30.07 -15.65
CA LEU A 441 4.75 -29.27 -16.00
C LEU A 441 4.48 -27.76 -16.04
N THR A 442 3.27 -27.32 -16.40
CA THR A 442 2.90 -25.90 -16.41
C THR A 442 2.81 -25.38 -14.98
N VAL A 443 2.18 -26.15 -14.09
CA VAL A 443 2.08 -25.81 -12.67
C VAL A 443 3.47 -25.79 -12.02
N ASP A 444 4.29 -26.82 -12.27
CA ASP A 444 5.64 -26.91 -11.70
C ASP A 444 6.53 -25.74 -12.16
N ARG A 445 6.45 -25.37 -13.46
CA ARG A 445 7.07 -24.17 -14.00
C ARG A 445 6.60 -22.92 -13.27
N GLY A 446 5.29 -22.78 -13.13
CA GLY A 446 4.67 -21.61 -12.50
C GLY A 446 5.09 -21.45 -11.04
N LEU A 447 5.05 -22.53 -10.25
CA LEU A 447 5.47 -22.52 -8.86
C LEU A 447 6.96 -22.18 -8.70
N ALA A 448 7.82 -22.74 -9.56
CA ALA A 448 9.25 -22.46 -9.55
C ALA A 448 9.52 -20.97 -9.82
N LEU A 449 8.96 -20.44 -10.92
CA LEU A 449 9.15 -19.03 -11.31
C LEU A 449 8.52 -18.06 -10.31
N HIS A 450 7.33 -18.34 -9.77
CA HIS A 450 6.70 -17.51 -8.76
C HIS A 450 7.61 -17.30 -7.54
N LYS A 451 8.20 -18.39 -7.02
CA LYS A 451 9.17 -18.31 -5.91
C LYS A 451 10.39 -17.48 -6.28
N MET A 452 10.97 -17.72 -7.46
CA MET A 452 12.17 -17.02 -7.92
C MET A 452 11.93 -15.54 -8.16
N ILE A 453 10.83 -15.16 -8.80
CA ILE A 453 10.43 -13.78 -9.06
C ILE A 453 10.32 -13.00 -7.74
N ARG A 454 9.59 -13.54 -6.77
CA ARG A 454 9.43 -12.90 -5.47
C ARG A 454 10.74 -12.81 -4.70
N CYS A 455 11.53 -13.87 -4.72
CA CYS A 455 12.81 -13.93 -4.02
C CYS A 455 13.83 -12.93 -4.60
N ILE A 456 14.00 -12.87 -5.92
CA ILE A 456 14.94 -11.94 -6.54
C ILE A 456 14.47 -10.49 -6.35
N THR A 457 13.17 -10.22 -6.48
CA THR A 457 12.61 -8.89 -6.25
C THR A 457 12.86 -8.41 -4.82
N MET A 458 12.64 -9.28 -3.82
CA MET A 458 12.93 -8.97 -2.42
C MET A 458 14.45 -8.84 -2.18
N ALA A 459 15.26 -9.73 -2.76
CA ALA A 459 16.71 -9.73 -2.56
C ALA A 459 17.42 -8.53 -3.22
N THR A 460 16.83 -7.93 -4.24
CA THR A 460 17.33 -6.72 -4.92
C THR A 460 16.62 -5.43 -4.45
N ALA A 461 15.55 -5.54 -3.66
CA ALA A 461 14.83 -4.39 -3.13
C ALA A 461 15.76 -3.47 -2.32
N ALA A 462 15.67 -2.15 -2.54
CA ALA A 462 16.60 -1.23 -1.90
C ALA A 462 16.39 -1.14 -0.37
N ASN A 463 15.19 -0.74 0.09
CA ASN A 463 14.97 -0.38 1.50
C ASN A 463 13.68 -0.95 2.11
N GLY A 464 12.80 -1.52 1.30
CA GLY A 464 11.54 -2.11 1.74
C GLY A 464 10.99 -3.08 0.70
N TYR A 465 10.09 -3.94 1.15
CA TYR A 465 9.42 -4.94 0.31
C TYR A 465 7.93 -4.96 0.62
N LEU A 466 7.10 -5.09 -0.43
CA LEU A 466 5.64 -5.18 -0.30
C LEU A 466 5.12 -6.48 -0.89
N ASN A 467 4.14 -7.06 -0.21
CA ASN A 467 3.28 -8.13 -0.69
C ASN A 467 1.82 -7.70 -0.65
N PHE A 468 1.08 -7.93 -1.72
CA PHE A 468 -0.38 -7.78 -1.71
C PHE A 468 -1.05 -9.08 -1.25
N ILE A 469 -2.08 -8.95 -0.42
CA ILE A 469 -2.83 -10.04 0.21
C ILE A 469 -3.20 -11.16 -0.78
N GLY A 470 -2.75 -12.37 -0.51
CA GLY A 470 -2.96 -13.56 -1.34
C GLY A 470 -1.83 -13.86 -2.32
N ASN A 471 -0.99 -12.89 -2.67
CA ASN A 471 0.10 -13.11 -3.62
C ASN A 471 1.21 -13.99 -3.02
N GLU A 472 1.36 -13.99 -1.70
CA GLU A 472 2.34 -14.82 -0.99
C GLU A 472 2.10 -16.31 -1.16
N PHE A 473 0.87 -16.71 -1.45
CA PHE A 473 0.55 -18.12 -1.76
C PHE A 473 0.07 -18.33 -3.21
N GLY A 474 0.16 -17.30 -4.06
CA GLY A 474 -0.26 -17.39 -5.46
C GLY A 474 -1.75 -17.58 -5.62
N HIS A 475 -2.59 -16.77 -4.93
CA HIS A 475 -4.04 -16.80 -5.07
C HIS A 475 -4.43 -16.85 -6.56
N PRO A 476 -5.32 -17.78 -6.97
CA PRO A 476 -5.49 -18.11 -8.39
C PRO A 476 -6.27 -17.08 -9.20
N GLU A 477 -7.01 -16.19 -8.54
CA GLU A 477 -7.96 -15.32 -9.19
C GLU A 477 -7.51 -13.85 -9.09
N TRP A 478 -7.80 -13.09 -10.15
CA TRP A 478 -7.81 -11.63 -10.09
C TRP A 478 -8.90 -11.16 -9.14
N ILE A 479 -8.95 -9.87 -8.86
CA ILE A 479 -10.01 -9.27 -8.06
C ILE A 479 -10.95 -8.49 -8.96
N ASP A 480 -12.24 -8.83 -8.93
CA ASP A 480 -13.32 -8.13 -9.62
C ASP A 480 -14.43 -7.80 -8.62
N PHE A 481 -14.54 -6.51 -8.29
CA PHE A 481 -15.55 -6.02 -7.37
C PHE A 481 -16.95 -6.08 -7.97
N PRO A 482 -18.01 -6.15 -7.12
CA PRO A 482 -19.38 -6.14 -7.58
C PRO A 482 -19.68 -4.93 -8.48
N ARG A 483 -20.11 -5.18 -9.69
CA ARG A 483 -20.47 -4.19 -10.71
C ARG A 483 -21.52 -4.77 -11.65
N GLN A 484 -22.16 -3.93 -12.45
CA GLN A 484 -23.19 -4.37 -13.39
C GLN A 484 -22.68 -5.48 -14.33
N GLY A 485 -21.45 -5.36 -14.82
CA GLY A 485 -20.86 -6.31 -15.77
C GLY A 485 -20.60 -7.71 -15.23
N ASN A 486 -20.57 -7.90 -13.89
CA ASN A 486 -20.46 -9.21 -13.25
C ASN A 486 -21.69 -9.58 -12.41
N SER A 487 -22.85 -8.96 -12.71
CA SER A 487 -24.12 -9.18 -12.00
C SER A 487 -24.02 -8.91 -10.49
N TRP A 488 -23.22 -7.94 -10.09
CA TRP A 488 -22.99 -7.55 -8.68
C TRP A 488 -22.42 -8.69 -7.82
N SER A 489 -21.67 -9.59 -8.42
CA SER A 489 -21.10 -10.76 -7.76
C SER A 489 -19.89 -10.40 -6.88
N TYR A 490 -19.85 -10.96 -5.67
CA TYR A 490 -18.69 -10.92 -4.76
C TYR A 490 -17.73 -12.10 -4.98
N HIS A 491 -17.98 -12.96 -5.95
CA HIS A 491 -17.23 -14.21 -6.13
C HIS A 491 -15.71 -13.98 -6.25
N HIS A 492 -15.31 -12.94 -6.99
CA HIS A 492 -13.91 -12.55 -7.18
C HIS A 492 -13.44 -11.41 -6.25
N ALA A 493 -14.31 -10.96 -5.31
CA ALA A 493 -13.98 -9.92 -4.34
C ALA A 493 -13.71 -10.50 -2.95
N ARG A 494 -12.86 -11.51 -2.88
CA ARG A 494 -12.50 -12.23 -1.65
C ARG A 494 -11.14 -12.90 -1.78
N ARG A 495 -10.61 -13.40 -0.66
CA ARG A 495 -9.44 -14.28 -0.63
C ARG A 495 -9.82 -15.67 -0.13
N GLN A 496 -9.49 -16.70 -0.89
CA GLN A 496 -9.83 -18.10 -0.58
C GLN A 496 -8.73 -18.71 0.28
N TRP A 497 -8.77 -18.44 1.57
CA TRP A 497 -7.76 -18.91 2.55
C TRP A 497 -7.68 -20.42 2.65
N ARG A 498 -8.80 -21.13 2.43
CA ARG A 498 -8.81 -22.61 2.36
C ARG A 498 -7.79 -23.17 1.38
N LEU A 499 -7.44 -22.44 0.32
CA LEU A 499 -6.47 -22.92 -0.69
C LEU A 499 -5.07 -23.08 -0.09
N VAL A 500 -4.66 -22.17 0.77
CA VAL A 500 -3.35 -22.24 1.44
C VAL A 500 -3.39 -23.11 2.69
N ASP A 501 -4.55 -23.22 3.32
CA ASP A 501 -4.74 -24.00 4.55
C ASP A 501 -4.93 -25.50 4.26
N ASP A 502 -5.40 -25.88 3.06
CA ASP A 502 -5.53 -27.28 2.64
C ASP A 502 -4.15 -27.89 2.33
N THR A 503 -3.77 -28.87 3.15
CA THR A 503 -2.48 -29.55 3.03
C THR A 503 -2.35 -30.42 1.77
N ASN A 504 -3.45 -30.68 1.06
CA ASN A 504 -3.44 -31.41 -0.21
C ASN A 504 -3.21 -30.53 -1.44
N LEU A 505 -3.12 -29.20 -1.25
CA LEU A 505 -2.93 -28.24 -2.32
C LEU A 505 -1.52 -27.64 -2.33
N LYS A 506 -1.00 -27.36 -3.53
CA LYS A 506 0.34 -26.82 -3.75
C LYS A 506 0.51 -25.36 -3.30
N TYR A 507 -0.57 -24.60 -3.08
CA TYR A 507 -0.52 -23.19 -2.64
C TYR A 507 0.30 -22.99 -1.35
N ARG A 508 0.24 -23.96 -0.42
CA ARG A 508 1.02 -23.91 0.83
C ARG A 508 2.54 -23.84 0.58
N PHE A 509 3.03 -24.42 -0.52
CA PHE A 509 4.46 -24.41 -0.84
C PHE A 509 4.97 -23.00 -1.14
N LEU A 510 4.18 -22.21 -1.87
CA LEU A 510 4.48 -20.81 -2.15
C LEU A 510 4.49 -20.00 -0.85
N TYR A 511 3.49 -20.21 0.01
CA TYR A 511 3.39 -19.56 1.31
C TYR A 511 4.57 -19.91 2.23
N HIS A 512 4.98 -21.18 2.27
CA HIS A 512 6.13 -21.61 3.06
C HIS A 512 7.42 -20.95 2.57
N PHE A 513 7.58 -20.86 1.26
CA PHE A 513 8.75 -20.20 0.67
C PHE A 513 8.76 -18.69 0.96
N ASP A 514 7.62 -18.02 0.83
CA ASP A 514 7.48 -16.60 1.18
C ASP A 514 7.92 -16.34 2.64
N LYS A 515 7.42 -17.15 3.56
CA LYS A 515 7.85 -17.08 4.98
C LYS A 515 9.35 -17.31 5.15
N ALA A 516 9.92 -18.24 4.44
CA ALA A 516 11.35 -18.56 4.53
C ALA A 516 12.20 -17.38 4.02
N MET A 517 11.84 -16.79 2.87
CA MET A 517 12.59 -15.66 2.30
C MET A 517 12.48 -14.39 3.18
N ILE A 518 11.28 -14.07 3.71
CA ILE A 518 11.10 -12.92 4.62
C ILE A 518 11.88 -13.13 5.91
N ARG A 519 11.83 -14.32 6.49
CA ARG A 519 12.59 -14.66 7.69
C ARG A 519 14.09 -14.53 7.45
N LEU A 520 14.58 -15.03 6.33
CA LEU A 520 15.99 -14.90 5.95
C LEU A 520 16.38 -13.41 5.83
N ALA A 521 15.61 -12.62 5.09
CA ALA A 521 15.88 -11.21 4.87
C ALA A 521 15.93 -10.42 6.18
N LYS A 522 15.02 -10.69 7.10
CA LYS A 522 15.03 -10.07 8.45
C LYS A 522 16.21 -10.53 9.28
N HIS A 523 16.53 -11.81 9.26
CA HIS A 523 17.63 -12.37 10.06
C HIS A 523 18.99 -11.73 9.72
N VAL A 524 19.26 -11.55 8.42
CA VAL A 524 20.51 -10.95 7.95
C VAL A 524 20.43 -9.43 7.78
N LYS A 525 19.29 -8.82 8.12
CA LYS A 525 19.02 -7.39 7.93
C LYS A 525 19.27 -6.95 6.49
N LEU A 526 18.76 -7.71 5.54
CA LEU A 526 19.06 -7.60 4.12
C LEU A 526 18.73 -6.21 3.58
N LEU A 527 17.54 -5.68 3.90
CA LEU A 527 17.05 -4.39 3.40
C LEU A 527 17.61 -3.18 4.16
N GLU A 528 18.37 -3.40 5.22
CA GLU A 528 19.13 -2.37 5.93
C GLU A 528 20.55 -2.19 5.34
N GLN A 529 20.96 -3.07 4.43
CA GLN A 529 22.26 -3.06 3.76
C GLN A 529 22.05 -2.82 2.27
N PRO A 530 22.21 -1.56 1.79
CA PRO A 530 21.84 -1.18 0.43
C PRO A 530 22.80 -1.71 -0.63
N ASP A 531 24.04 -2.05 -0.25
CA ASP A 531 25.09 -2.43 -1.19
C ASP A 531 24.81 -3.80 -1.83
N ILE A 532 24.57 -3.79 -3.13
CA ILE A 532 24.41 -4.98 -3.97
C ILE A 532 25.57 -5.03 -4.96
N ARG A 533 26.24 -6.17 -5.01
CA ARG A 533 27.35 -6.38 -5.95
C ARG A 533 27.03 -7.48 -6.94
N LEU A 534 26.85 -7.12 -8.20
CA LEU A 534 26.72 -8.10 -9.28
C LEU A 534 28.01 -8.91 -9.40
N LEU A 535 27.90 -10.22 -9.39
CA LEU A 535 29.01 -11.17 -9.56
C LEU A 535 29.04 -11.78 -10.95
N GLY A 536 27.88 -11.93 -11.56
CA GLY A 536 27.71 -12.43 -12.93
C GLY A 536 26.25 -12.33 -13.38
N GLU A 537 26.10 -12.02 -14.64
CA GLU A 537 24.81 -12.05 -15.33
C GLU A 537 25.11 -12.57 -16.75
N HIS A 538 24.35 -13.60 -17.15
CA HIS A 538 24.57 -14.34 -18.38
C HIS A 538 23.24 -14.62 -19.06
N SER A 539 22.90 -13.84 -20.09
CA SER A 539 21.61 -13.96 -20.79
C SER A 539 21.46 -15.25 -21.61
N GLU A 540 22.54 -15.84 -22.09
CA GLU A 540 22.49 -17.14 -22.76
C GLU A 540 22.21 -18.27 -21.77
N ASP A 541 22.90 -18.28 -20.63
CA ASP A 541 22.73 -19.26 -19.56
C ASP A 541 21.49 -19.01 -18.70
N LYS A 542 20.86 -17.84 -18.80
CA LYS A 542 19.74 -17.36 -17.97
C LYS A 542 20.08 -17.29 -16.47
N ILE A 543 21.31 -16.85 -16.16
CA ILE A 543 21.83 -16.84 -14.79
C ILE A 543 22.09 -15.43 -14.31
N ILE A 544 21.68 -15.16 -13.06
CA ILE A 544 22.04 -13.94 -12.32
C ILE A 544 22.68 -14.36 -10.99
N VAL A 545 23.85 -13.77 -10.68
CA VAL A 545 24.55 -13.99 -9.41
C VAL A 545 24.94 -12.65 -8.82
N PHE A 546 24.62 -12.43 -7.56
CA PHE A 546 25.02 -11.23 -6.85
C PHE A 546 25.31 -11.48 -5.37
N GLU A 547 26.08 -10.60 -4.76
CA GLU A 547 26.36 -10.58 -3.32
C GLU A 547 25.61 -9.43 -2.65
N ARG A 548 24.94 -9.73 -1.53
CA ARG A 548 24.32 -8.75 -0.67
C ARG A 548 24.30 -9.23 0.79
N ALA A 549 24.55 -8.33 1.74
CA ALA A 549 24.57 -8.64 3.18
C ALA A 549 25.48 -9.84 3.54
N GLY A 550 26.57 -10.01 2.79
CA GLY A 550 27.48 -11.14 2.94
C GLY A 550 26.99 -12.47 2.39
N LEU A 551 25.79 -12.52 1.80
CA LEU A 551 25.24 -13.71 1.15
C LEU A 551 25.48 -13.66 -0.36
N VAL A 552 25.57 -14.84 -0.98
CA VAL A 552 25.60 -14.99 -2.44
C VAL A 552 24.28 -15.54 -2.91
N PHE A 553 23.57 -14.79 -3.74
CA PHE A 553 22.32 -15.17 -4.38
C PHE A 553 22.60 -15.65 -5.78
N VAL A 554 22.04 -16.80 -6.16
CA VAL A 554 22.23 -17.43 -7.47
C VAL A 554 20.87 -17.83 -8.01
N PHE A 555 20.52 -17.35 -9.20
CA PHE A 555 19.27 -17.67 -9.88
C PHE A 555 19.55 -18.25 -11.26
N ASN A 556 19.00 -19.42 -11.54
CA ASN A 556 18.99 -20.02 -12.86
C ASN A 556 17.55 -20.01 -13.42
N PHE A 557 17.26 -19.04 -14.28
CA PHE A 557 15.96 -18.91 -14.96
C PHE A 557 15.84 -19.79 -16.21
N HIS A 558 16.89 -20.55 -16.57
CA HIS A 558 16.87 -21.35 -17.78
C HIS A 558 15.73 -22.38 -17.74
N PRO A 559 14.89 -22.49 -18.79
CA PRO A 559 13.72 -23.37 -18.77
C PRO A 559 14.07 -24.86 -18.68
N THR A 560 15.19 -25.28 -19.23
CA THR A 560 15.54 -26.69 -19.35
C THR A 560 16.97 -27.06 -18.93
N GLN A 561 17.91 -26.08 -18.93
CA GLN A 561 19.33 -26.36 -18.70
C GLN A 561 19.69 -26.29 -17.22
N SER A 562 20.13 -27.41 -16.67
CA SER A 562 20.86 -27.50 -15.40
C SER A 562 22.37 -27.56 -15.65
N TYR A 563 23.14 -26.97 -14.76
CA TYR A 563 24.61 -26.90 -14.87
C TYR A 563 25.28 -27.69 -13.75
N SER A 564 26.14 -28.67 -14.10
CA SER A 564 26.78 -29.55 -13.11
C SER A 564 27.88 -28.86 -12.29
N ASP A 565 28.63 -27.94 -12.91
CA ASP A 565 29.81 -27.28 -12.34
C ASP A 565 29.85 -25.79 -12.72
N TYR A 566 28.76 -25.06 -12.43
CA TYR A 566 28.69 -23.65 -12.81
C TYR A 566 29.65 -22.79 -11.96
N PRO A 567 30.59 -22.06 -12.60
CA PRO A 567 31.60 -21.29 -11.88
C PRO A 567 31.05 -19.96 -11.40
N ILE A 568 31.02 -19.77 -10.08
CA ILE A 568 30.60 -18.52 -9.44
C ILE A 568 31.81 -17.87 -8.80
N LYS A 569 32.04 -16.60 -9.12
CA LYS A 569 33.08 -15.79 -8.48
C LYS A 569 32.69 -15.51 -7.02
N ALA A 570 33.57 -15.86 -6.10
CA ALA A 570 33.33 -15.72 -4.66
C ALA A 570 34.61 -15.38 -3.90
N LYS A 571 34.49 -14.92 -2.66
CA LYS A 571 35.63 -14.79 -1.75
C LYS A 571 36.11 -16.19 -1.34
N ALA A 572 37.43 -16.37 -1.18
CA ALA A 572 37.99 -17.65 -0.78
C ALA A 572 37.41 -18.11 0.58
N GLY A 573 36.89 -19.33 0.62
CA GLY A 573 36.30 -19.85 1.84
C GLY A 573 35.36 -21.04 1.63
N ARG A 574 34.60 -21.31 2.65
CA ARG A 574 33.57 -22.32 2.72
C ARG A 574 32.18 -21.63 2.73
N TYR A 575 31.23 -22.17 2.00
CA TYR A 575 29.88 -21.64 1.88
C TYR A 575 28.87 -22.74 2.16
N GLN A 576 27.81 -22.41 2.87
CA GLN A 576 26.69 -23.29 3.14
C GLN A 576 25.45 -22.78 2.41
N MET A 577 24.71 -23.66 1.77
CA MET A 577 23.41 -23.34 1.19
C MET A 577 22.39 -23.22 2.34
N ILE A 578 21.72 -22.06 2.41
CA ILE A 578 20.77 -21.72 3.48
C ILE A 578 19.34 -21.51 2.98
N LEU A 579 19.15 -21.37 1.68
CA LEU A 579 17.83 -21.34 1.04
C LEU A 579 17.94 -21.98 -0.35
N ASP A 580 16.98 -22.83 -0.68
CA ASP A 580 16.83 -23.50 -1.97
C ASP A 580 15.36 -23.46 -2.39
N SER A 581 15.03 -22.76 -3.47
CA SER A 581 13.66 -22.68 -3.98
C SER A 581 13.15 -24.01 -4.55
N ASP A 582 14.05 -24.96 -4.85
CA ASP A 582 13.76 -26.30 -5.37
C ASP A 582 13.63 -27.38 -4.27
N ALA A 583 13.72 -26.98 -3.00
CA ALA A 583 13.55 -27.91 -1.88
C ALA A 583 12.13 -28.51 -1.83
N ILE A 584 12.03 -29.76 -1.41
CA ILE A 584 10.75 -30.51 -1.31
C ILE A 584 9.74 -29.77 -0.41
N GLU A 585 10.20 -29.15 0.68
CA GLU A 585 9.34 -28.39 1.59
C GLU A 585 8.66 -27.17 0.93
N PHE A 586 9.20 -26.72 -0.20
CA PHE A 586 8.66 -25.63 -1.03
C PHE A 586 8.04 -26.15 -2.34
N GLY A 587 7.73 -27.44 -2.43
CA GLY A 587 7.13 -28.07 -3.62
C GLY A 587 8.06 -28.12 -4.83
N GLY A 588 9.36 -28.12 -4.61
CA GLY A 588 10.37 -28.35 -5.64
C GLY A 588 10.70 -29.83 -5.81
N HIS A 589 11.64 -30.11 -6.69
CA HIS A 589 12.06 -31.49 -7.01
C HIS A 589 13.13 -32.03 -6.05
N GLY A 590 13.67 -31.24 -5.15
CA GLY A 590 14.69 -31.67 -4.18
C GLY A 590 16.00 -32.14 -4.83
N ARG A 591 16.43 -31.45 -5.88
CA ARG A 591 17.64 -31.82 -6.65
C ARG A 591 18.95 -31.43 -5.96
N LEU A 592 18.88 -30.65 -4.88
CA LEU A 592 20.02 -30.23 -4.07
C LEU A 592 19.96 -30.87 -2.68
N VAL A 593 21.14 -31.12 -2.10
CA VAL A 593 21.21 -31.65 -0.74
C VAL A 593 21.01 -30.51 0.26
N PRO A 594 20.07 -30.60 1.22
CA PRO A 594 19.85 -29.59 2.24
C PRO A 594 21.13 -29.25 3.00
N ASN A 595 21.36 -27.96 3.25
CA ASN A 595 22.54 -27.45 3.95
C ASN A 595 23.90 -27.86 3.33
N GLN A 596 23.94 -28.14 2.03
CA GLN A 596 25.16 -28.52 1.33
C GLN A 596 26.25 -27.46 1.52
N GLU A 597 27.47 -27.95 1.84
CA GLU A 597 28.66 -27.11 1.90
C GLU A 597 29.41 -27.13 0.57
N HIS A 598 29.90 -25.97 0.19
CA HIS A 598 30.70 -25.75 -1.01
C HIS A 598 32.03 -25.11 -0.62
N PHE A 599 33.08 -25.48 -1.32
CA PHE A 599 34.44 -24.96 -1.09
C PHE A 599 34.88 -24.18 -2.33
N THR A 600 35.51 -23.03 -2.11
CA THR A 600 36.08 -22.28 -3.23
C THR A 600 37.37 -22.93 -3.72
N LEU A 601 37.54 -22.89 -5.02
CA LEU A 601 38.78 -23.26 -5.71
C LEU A 601 39.60 -21.99 -5.99
N THR A 602 40.88 -22.03 -5.71
CA THR A 602 41.84 -20.98 -6.04
C THR A 602 42.83 -21.48 -7.07
N SER A 603 43.08 -20.75 -8.11
CA SER A 603 44.13 -21.03 -9.10
C SER A 603 45.35 -20.14 -8.87
N SER A 604 46.54 -20.71 -8.99
CA SER A 604 47.82 -19.97 -8.89
C SER A 604 48.00 -18.92 -9.99
N SER A 605 47.21 -18.96 -11.04
CA SER A 605 47.24 -18.04 -12.18
C SER A 605 46.31 -16.83 -12.02
N GLN A 606 45.57 -16.74 -10.90
CA GLN A 606 44.60 -15.67 -10.68
C GLN A 606 45.09 -14.63 -9.66
N PRO A 607 44.57 -13.37 -9.73
CA PRO A 607 44.89 -12.35 -8.72
C PRO A 607 44.63 -12.84 -7.30
N ALA A 608 45.50 -12.48 -6.35
CA ALA A 608 45.36 -12.85 -4.96
C ALA A 608 43.99 -12.42 -4.40
N GLY A 609 43.27 -13.39 -3.85
CA GLY A 609 41.94 -13.17 -3.23
C GLY A 609 40.74 -13.47 -4.13
N GLN A 610 40.91 -13.83 -5.41
CA GLN A 610 39.84 -14.37 -6.24
C GLN A 610 39.75 -15.88 -6.13
N ALA A 611 38.53 -16.35 -5.92
CA ALA A 611 38.23 -17.76 -5.86
C ALA A 611 36.90 -18.05 -6.57
N TRP A 612 36.67 -19.29 -6.92
CA TRP A 612 35.49 -19.75 -7.63
C TRP A 612 34.79 -20.84 -6.85
N LEU A 613 33.46 -20.76 -6.77
CA LEU A 613 32.60 -21.86 -6.38
C LEU A 613 32.15 -22.57 -7.65
N ASN A 614 32.33 -23.87 -7.73
CA ASN A 614 31.71 -24.68 -8.76
C ASN A 614 30.52 -25.38 -8.12
N ILE A 615 29.32 -25.09 -8.59
CA ILE A 615 28.10 -25.62 -8.01
C ILE A 615 27.22 -26.30 -9.05
N TYR A 616 26.50 -27.33 -8.61
CA TYR A 616 25.37 -27.84 -9.38
C TYR A 616 24.22 -26.83 -9.24
N LEU A 617 23.72 -26.36 -10.37
CA LEU A 617 22.68 -25.34 -10.43
C LEU A 617 21.50 -25.85 -11.27
N PRO A 618 20.43 -26.34 -10.63
CA PRO A 618 19.25 -26.83 -11.33
C PRO A 618 18.58 -25.72 -12.13
N ASN A 619 17.95 -26.07 -13.25
CA ASN A 619 17.11 -25.13 -13.99
C ASN A 619 15.91 -24.69 -13.14
N ARG A 620 15.46 -23.44 -13.35
CA ARG A 620 14.35 -22.82 -12.59
C ARG A 620 14.51 -22.98 -11.08
N ALA A 621 15.70 -22.66 -10.58
CA ALA A 621 16.01 -22.67 -9.15
C ALA A 621 16.76 -21.41 -8.73
N GLY A 622 16.44 -20.94 -7.54
CA GLY A 622 17.13 -19.86 -6.85
C GLY A 622 17.71 -20.39 -5.53
N ILE A 623 18.99 -20.17 -5.30
CA ILE A 623 19.68 -20.59 -4.07
C ILE A 623 20.39 -19.42 -3.39
N VAL A 624 20.54 -19.52 -2.08
CA VAL A 624 21.28 -18.55 -1.28
C VAL A 624 22.39 -19.26 -0.51
N LEU A 625 23.61 -18.78 -0.68
CA LEU A 625 24.82 -19.31 -0.05
C LEU A 625 25.33 -18.34 1.01
N GLN A 626 25.65 -18.85 2.19
CA GLN A 626 26.23 -18.10 3.30
C GLN A 626 27.70 -18.51 3.53
N PRO A 627 28.65 -17.58 3.64
CA PRO A 627 30.00 -17.90 4.05
C PRO A 627 30.02 -18.51 5.45
N VAL A 628 30.68 -19.67 5.61
CA VAL A 628 30.90 -20.29 6.91
C VAL A 628 32.11 -19.63 7.58
N GLN A 629 31.90 -18.97 8.70
CA GLN A 629 33.02 -18.40 9.46
C GLN A 629 33.94 -19.52 9.96
N LYS A 630 35.26 -19.31 9.83
CA LYS A 630 36.22 -20.18 10.53
C LYS A 630 35.98 -20.03 12.02
N ASP A 631 35.73 -21.15 12.71
CA ASP A 631 35.72 -21.15 14.17
C ASP A 631 36.94 -20.41 14.66
N GLY A 632 36.74 -19.25 15.29
CA GLY A 632 37.80 -18.46 15.86
C GLY A 632 38.53 -19.34 16.90
N SER A 633 39.80 -19.58 16.70
CA SER A 633 40.66 -20.18 17.68
C SER A 633 40.36 -19.55 19.04
N LYS A 634 39.82 -20.36 19.98
CA LYS A 634 39.86 -20.00 21.39
C LYS A 634 41.33 -19.67 21.69
N SER A 635 41.65 -18.39 21.86
CA SER A 635 42.92 -18.00 22.43
C SER A 635 42.94 -18.61 23.83
N SER A 636 43.68 -19.68 23.99
CA SER A 636 44.09 -20.20 25.27
C SER A 636 44.94 -19.13 25.96
N SER A 637 44.35 -18.31 26.79
CA SER A 637 45.10 -17.57 27.80
C SER A 637 45.39 -18.54 28.95
N THR A 638 46.48 -19.25 28.81
CA THR A 638 47.22 -19.81 29.96
C THR A 638 48.15 -18.72 30.44
N ALA A 639 47.88 -18.19 31.60
CA ALA A 639 48.76 -17.89 32.75
C ALA A 639 48.10 -16.86 33.66
#